data_bfc7c11e4efaa27738afc8026cd1e35a
#
_entry.id   bfc7c11e4efaa27738afc8026cd1e35a
#
_cell.length_a   1.000
_cell.length_b   1.000
_cell.length_c   1.000
_cell.angle_alpha   90.00
_cell.angle_beta   90.00
_cell.angle_gamma   90.00
#
_symmetry.space_group_name_H-M   'P 1'
#
loop_
_entity.id
_entity.type
_entity.pdbx_description
1 polymer ?
#
loop_
_entity_poly.entity_id
_entity_poly.type
_entity_poly.pdbx_seq_one_letter_code
_entity_poly.pdbx_strand_id
1 'polypeptide(L)'
;MGIVYEQTYRESLQNPEAFWAEAAKKVHWYNEWDRVLDDSDGHYRWFVGGCMNTCYNALDLHVHNGRGDQLALIYDSPVTDTKKKYTYKQLRDRVAKVAGILANKGVVKGDRVVIYMPMIPEALIAMLACARLGAIHSVVFGGFVAHELATRIEDAKPRMIISASCGIEVSSIIEYKPILDEAIKKCTHKPTTCLIWQRPQYRANMLPWRDIDWELEEEKTRGVDPVPVLATDPLYILYTSGTTGSPKGVIRSNGGHSVAMKWSMDNIYNAKAGDVFFTASDVGWVVGHSYIVYAPLMNGCTTIVYEGKPVRTPNPSAFWRIIEEYKVNVLFSAPTAFRAIKKEDPKGEWIKKFNLDSLRSIFVAGERCDSDTLKWIEKLTKKPVIDNWWQTETGWAIAANPLSLEAQVVKAGSPTKPMPGFNLKVLDEKGQELGAGKKGILCLKLPLPPACLMGIWENDERYRRGYLDQFPGYYLTGDTGYIDKDGYVYVLGRMDGIINVAGHRLSTGEMEEIIAKHPDVAECAVIGVNDELKGEIPMGFIVLKEGIERDHRGIVEGVVALVRQEIGAVASFKIATVVSALPKTRSGKILRKNLREMADGSTLNVPATIEDSNVLKACEKAINALGYPKNKGEK
;
A
#
# COMPACT_ATOMS: atom_id res chain seq x y z
N MET A 1 23.72 21.20 -10.63
CA MET A 1 22.54 20.73 -9.86
C MET A 1 22.58 19.20 -9.88
N GLY A 2 22.29 18.51 -8.80
CA GLY A 2 22.38 17.03 -8.70
C GLY A 2 23.47 16.52 -7.74
N ILE A 3 24.21 17.42 -7.12
CA ILE A 3 25.38 17.03 -6.32
C ILE A 3 24.99 16.40 -4.98
N VAL A 4 23.96 16.92 -4.30
CA VAL A 4 23.58 16.48 -2.95
C VAL A 4 22.94 15.09 -3.00
N TYR A 5 21.99 14.87 -3.91
CA TYR A 5 21.38 13.55 -4.08
C TYR A 5 22.41 12.50 -4.48
N GLU A 6 23.23 12.76 -5.52
CA GLU A 6 24.20 11.82 -6.02
C GLU A 6 25.26 11.45 -4.96
N GLN A 7 25.70 12.42 -4.16
CA GLN A 7 26.64 12.20 -3.06
C GLN A 7 25.98 11.31 -1.98
N THR A 8 24.78 11.70 -1.50
CA THR A 8 24.04 10.94 -0.47
C THR A 8 23.72 9.53 -0.93
N TYR A 9 23.29 9.38 -2.18
CA TYR A 9 23.00 8.07 -2.78
C TYR A 9 24.26 7.18 -2.82
N ARG A 10 25.39 7.73 -3.27
CA ARG A 10 26.67 7.02 -3.32
C ARG A 10 27.14 6.61 -1.92
N GLU A 11 27.11 7.52 -0.96
CA GLU A 11 27.49 7.25 0.44
C GLU A 11 26.64 6.13 1.04
N SER A 12 25.34 6.14 0.79
CA SER A 12 24.42 5.11 1.30
C SER A 12 24.70 3.71 0.74
N LEU A 13 25.33 3.61 -0.45
CA LEU A 13 25.68 2.33 -1.08
C LEU A 13 27.11 1.89 -0.79
N GLN A 14 28.04 2.83 -0.62
CA GLN A 14 29.44 2.52 -0.35
C GLN A 14 29.71 2.23 1.14
N ASN A 15 29.01 2.94 2.02
CA ASN A 15 29.14 2.84 3.47
C ASN A 15 27.77 2.69 4.15
N PRO A 16 26.98 1.65 3.86
CA PRO A 16 25.59 1.53 4.31
C PRO A 16 25.49 1.53 5.85
N GLU A 17 26.41 0.89 6.56
CA GLU A 17 26.38 0.87 8.02
C GLU A 17 26.59 2.27 8.62
N ALA A 18 27.59 3.01 8.17
CA ALA A 18 27.84 4.37 8.66
C ALA A 18 26.67 5.31 8.32
N PHE A 19 26.12 5.21 7.11
CA PHE A 19 24.98 6.00 6.65
C PHE A 19 23.74 5.79 7.52
N TRP A 20 23.38 4.52 7.76
CA TRP A 20 22.18 4.19 8.54
C TRP A 20 22.39 4.35 10.04
N ALA A 21 23.63 4.21 10.56
CA ALA A 21 23.95 4.56 11.93
C ALA A 21 23.72 6.06 12.20
N GLU A 22 24.12 6.92 11.27
CA GLU A 22 23.86 8.37 11.38
C GLU A 22 22.36 8.68 11.34
N ALA A 23 21.61 8.05 10.42
CA ALA A 23 20.16 8.20 10.36
C ALA A 23 19.45 7.73 11.63
N ALA A 24 19.97 6.68 12.27
CA ALA A 24 19.42 6.10 13.50
C ALA A 24 19.52 7.01 14.71
N LYS A 25 20.43 7.98 14.73
CA LYS A 25 20.54 8.98 15.83
C LYS A 25 19.29 9.85 15.98
N LYS A 26 18.43 9.90 14.98
CA LYS A 26 17.14 10.63 15.01
C LYS A 26 16.00 9.84 15.67
N VAL A 27 16.25 8.60 16.05
CA VAL A 27 15.32 7.72 16.77
C VAL A 27 15.80 7.62 18.22
N HIS A 28 14.87 7.56 19.17
CA HIS A 28 15.22 7.36 20.57
C HIS A 28 15.45 5.87 20.85
N TRP A 29 16.61 5.58 21.42
CA TRP A 29 17.05 4.25 21.87
C TRP A 29 17.19 4.23 23.39
N TYR A 30 16.75 3.16 24.03
CA TYR A 30 17.08 2.90 25.44
C TYR A 30 18.53 2.44 25.57
N ASN A 31 18.98 1.59 24.64
CA ASN A 31 20.37 1.22 24.44
C ASN A 31 20.68 1.22 22.95
N GLU A 32 21.80 1.78 22.55
CA GLU A 32 22.27 1.72 21.17
C GLU A 32 22.61 0.27 20.79
N TRP A 33 22.83 0.03 19.53
CA TRP A 33 23.11 -1.27 18.93
C TRP A 33 24.58 -1.67 19.07
N ASP A 34 24.84 -2.98 19.12
CA ASP A 34 26.20 -3.55 19.10
C ASP A 34 26.75 -3.64 17.67
N ARG A 35 25.86 -3.88 16.69
CA ARG A 35 26.18 -3.99 15.27
C ARG A 35 25.09 -3.32 14.43
N VAL A 36 25.50 -2.54 13.44
CA VAL A 36 24.56 -1.81 12.57
C VAL A 36 23.84 -2.75 11.63
N LEU A 37 24.58 -3.66 10.97
CA LEU A 37 24.03 -4.66 10.05
C LEU A 37 24.60 -6.05 10.36
N ASP A 38 23.75 -7.05 10.40
CA ASP A 38 24.10 -8.46 10.38
C ASP A 38 23.45 -9.14 9.18
N ASP A 39 24.25 -9.65 8.27
CA ASP A 39 23.89 -10.35 7.04
C ASP A 39 24.47 -11.77 6.96
N SER A 40 24.95 -12.31 8.07
CA SER A 40 25.75 -13.53 8.15
C SER A 40 25.02 -14.80 7.70
N ASP A 41 23.68 -14.83 7.75
CA ASP A 41 22.85 -16.00 7.38
C ASP A 41 21.92 -15.75 6.17
N GLY A 42 22.13 -14.64 5.45
CA GLY A 42 21.29 -14.23 4.33
C GLY A 42 20.00 -13.51 4.71
N HIS A 43 19.82 -13.21 6.01
CA HIS A 43 18.84 -12.26 6.51
C HIS A 43 19.54 -10.94 6.83
N TYR A 44 18.89 -9.83 6.56
CA TYR A 44 19.44 -8.48 6.75
C TYR A 44 18.83 -7.88 8.01
N ARG A 45 19.56 -7.98 9.14
CA ARG A 45 19.11 -7.46 10.44
C ARG A 45 19.83 -6.16 10.76
N TRP A 46 19.08 -5.08 10.87
CA TRP A 46 19.61 -3.76 11.17
C TRP A 46 19.53 -3.47 12.67
N PHE A 47 20.58 -2.83 13.21
CA PHE A 47 20.70 -2.35 14.58
C PHE A 47 20.62 -3.48 15.62
N VAL A 48 21.38 -4.54 15.39
CA VAL A 48 21.42 -5.72 16.27
C VAL A 48 21.92 -5.36 17.66
N GLY A 49 21.21 -5.81 18.70
CA GLY A 49 21.46 -5.45 20.10
C GLY A 49 20.79 -4.15 20.54
N GLY A 50 20.41 -3.28 19.60
CA GLY A 50 19.71 -2.04 19.91
C GLY A 50 18.37 -2.28 20.60
N CYS A 51 18.06 -1.47 21.63
CA CYS A 51 16.84 -1.57 22.41
C CYS A 51 16.03 -0.28 22.32
N MET A 52 14.75 -0.39 21.98
CA MET A 52 13.86 0.74 21.76
C MET A 52 12.39 0.39 22.00
N ASN A 53 11.48 1.31 21.74
CA ASN A 53 10.05 1.03 21.57
C ASN A 53 9.47 1.96 20.49
N THR A 54 8.82 1.37 19.49
CA THR A 54 8.25 2.13 18.36
C THR A 54 7.12 3.06 18.81
N CYS A 55 6.24 2.63 19.72
CA CYS A 55 5.18 3.48 20.26
C CYS A 55 5.71 4.65 21.07
N TYR A 56 6.77 4.43 21.89
CA TYR A 56 7.46 5.51 22.61
C TYR A 56 7.93 6.60 21.65
N ASN A 57 8.61 6.20 20.58
CA ASN A 57 9.09 7.14 19.55
C ASN A 57 7.94 7.87 18.82
N ALA A 58 6.80 7.21 18.66
CA ALA A 58 5.65 7.80 17.99
C ALA A 58 4.85 8.77 18.88
N LEU A 59 4.81 8.57 20.18
CA LEU A 59 3.92 9.31 21.08
C LEU A 59 4.64 9.90 22.29
N ASP A 60 5.21 9.05 23.16
CA ASP A 60 5.74 9.45 24.47
C ASP A 60 6.88 10.47 24.33
N LEU A 61 7.76 10.26 23.35
CA LEU A 61 8.87 11.16 23.06
C LEU A 61 8.41 12.60 22.77
N HIS A 62 7.31 12.75 22.02
CA HIS A 62 6.75 14.07 21.71
C HIS A 62 6.12 14.73 22.93
N VAL A 63 5.44 13.96 23.77
CA VAL A 63 4.89 14.46 25.05
C VAL A 63 6.01 14.89 25.97
N HIS A 64 7.08 14.06 26.08
CA HIS A 64 8.26 14.37 26.89
C HIS A 64 8.96 15.65 26.40
N ASN A 65 9.01 15.85 25.09
CA ASN A 65 9.63 17.02 24.46
C ASN A 65 8.72 18.26 24.40
N GLY A 66 7.64 18.31 25.21
CA GLY A 66 6.77 19.47 25.34
C GLY A 66 5.72 19.65 24.23
N ARG A 67 5.49 18.64 23.39
CA ARG A 67 4.48 18.67 22.31
C ARG A 67 3.17 17.97 22.69
N GLY A 68 2.92 17.75 23.98
CA GLY A 68 1.76 17.02 24.44
C GLY A 68 0.43 17.60 23.97
N ASP A 69 0.31 18.91 23.85
CA ASP A 69 -0.91 19.60 23.42
C ASP A 69 -1.02 19.79 21.89
N GLN A 70 0.03 19.45 21.12
CA GLN A 70 -0.02 19.44 19.67
C GLN A 70 -0.98 18.35 19.17
N LEU A 71 -1.73 18.62 18.11
CA LEU A 71 -2.54 17.61 17.45
C LEU A 71 -1.68 16.48 16.89
N ALA A 72 -2.05 15.24 17.21
CA ALA A 72 -1.44 14.02 16.70
C ALA A 72 -2.33 13.33 15.66
N LEU A 73 -3.64 13.30 15.92
CA LEU A 73 -4.60 12.56 15.11
C LEU A 73 -5.88 13.38 14.89
N ILE A 74 -6.31 13.43 13.66
CA ILE A 74 -7.63 13.90 13.26
C ILE A 74 -8.41 12.72 12.68
N TYR A 75 -9.61 12.47 13.16
CA TYR A 75 -10.56 11.55 12.57
C TYR A 75 -11.66 12.32 11.86
N ASP A 76 -11.89 11.98 10.61
CA ASP A 76 -12.92 12.58 9.78
C ASP A 76 -13.72 11.46 9.08
N SER A 77 -15.00 11.36 9.44
CA SER A 77 -15.91 10.35 8.89
C SER A 77 -17.16 11.02 8.33
N PRO A 78 -17.22 11.25 7.02
CA PRO A 78 -18.46 11.73 6.39
C PRO A 78 -19.57 10.69 6.38
N VAL A 79 -19.26 9.41 6.58
CA VAL A 79 -20.28 8.33 6.62
C VAL A 79 -20.99 8.23 7.96
N THR A 80 -20.43 8.82 9.01
CA THR A 80 -21.06 8.91 10.35
C THR A 80 -21.26 10.33 10.83
N ASP A 81 -20.93 11.32 9.99
CA ASP A 81 -20.90 12.74 10.34
C ASP A 81 -20.10 13.02 11.64
N THR A 82 -18.95 12.35 11.76
CA THR A 82 -18.15 12.41 12.98
C THR A 82 -16.78 12.99 12.72
N LYS A 83 -16.38 13.97 13.51
CA LYS A 83 -15.03 14.56 13.53
C LYS A 83 -14.49 14.52 14.94
N LYS A 84 -13.28 13.95 15.13
CA LYS A 84 -12.59 13.93 16.43
C LYS A 84 -11.14 14.34 16.27
N LYS A 85 -10.60 14.99 17.28
CA LYS A 85 -9.19 15.43 17.32
C LYS A 85 -8.55 14.92 18.60
N TYR A 86 -7.32 14.44 18.50
CA TYR A 86 -6.53 13.97 19.63
C TYR A 86 -5.19 14.67 19.64
N THR A 87 -4.81 15.23 20.78
CA THR A 87 -3.44 15.69 21.01
C THR A 87 -2.50 14.49 21.23
N TYR A 88 -1.19 14.71 21.14
CA TYR A 88 -0.19 13.67 21.44
C TYR A 88 -0.41 13.07 22.83
N LYS A 89 -0.68 13.91 23.84
CA LYS A 89 -0.97 13.46 25.21
C LYS A 89 -2.23 12.61 25.27
N GLN A 90 -3.33 13.08 24.67
CA GLN A 90 -4.60 12.34 24.68
C GLN A 90 -4.48 10.99 23.95
N LEU A 91 -3.81 10.98 22.80
CA LEU A 91 -3.59 9.75 22.04
C LEU A 91 -2.68 8.77 22.81
N ARG A 92 -1.57 9.24 23.39
CA ARG A 92 -0.68 8.43 24.24
C ARG A 92 -1.45 7.80 25.39
N ASP A 93 -2.26 8.59 26.10
CA ASP A 93 -2.99 8.13 27.29
C ASP A 93 -4.02 7.05 26.92
N ARG A 94 -4.75 7.20 25.80
CA ARG A 94 -5.65 6.16 25.29
C ARG A 94 -4.87 4.90 24.86
N VAL A 95 -3.79 5.04 24.13
CA VAL A 95 -2.95 3.92 23.70
C VAL A 95 -2.39 3.17 24.91
N ALA A 96 -1.94 3.88 25.96
CA ALA A 96 -1.46 3.27 27.18
C ALA A 96 -2.54 2.46 27.91
N LYS A 97 -3.79 2.96 27.95
CA LYS A 97 -4.93 2.21 28.53
C LYS A 97 -5.25 0.96 27.73
N VAL A 98 -5.32 1.06 26.38
CA VAL A 98 -5.58 -0.11 25.53
C VAL A 98 -4.47 -1.14 25.66
N ALA A 99 -3.22 -0.72 25.73
CA ALA A 99 -2.11 -1.62 26.05
C ALA A 99 -2.30 -2.29 27.43
N GLY A 100 -2.79 -1.55 28.43
CA GLY A 100 -3.18 -2.11 29.73
C GLY A 100 -4.29 -3.17 29.63
N ILE A 101 -5.31 -2.98 28.76
CA ILE A 101 -6.34 -4.00 28.50
C ILE A 101 -5.67 -5.26 27.94
N LEU A 102 -4.82 -5.13 26.91
CA LEU A 102 -4.13 -6.26 26.30
C LEU A 102 -3.28 -7.02 27.35
N ALA A 103 -2.50 -6.30 28.14
CA ALA A 103 -1.66 -6.89 29.20
C ALA A 103 -2.49 -7.62 30.26
N ASN A 104 -3.61 -7.03 30.72
CA ASN A 104 -4.52 -7.64 31.68
C ASN A 104 -5.18 -8.93 31.14
N LYS A 105 -5.30 -9.05 29.81
CA LYS A 105 -5.78 -10.29 29.14
C LYS A 105 -4.64 -11.23 28.77
N GLY A 106 -3.43 -10.97 29.27
CA GLY A 106 -2.27 -11.84 29.16
C GLY A 106 -1.51 -11.74 27.84
N VAL A 107 -1.68 -10.66 27.07
CA VAL A 107 -0.82 -10.36 25.92
C VAL A 107 0.53 -9.87 26.41
N VAL A 108 1.59 -10.51 25.96
CA VAL A 108 2.97 -10.18 26.30
C VAL A 108 3.81 -9.91 25.05
N LYS A 109 5.03 -9.43 25.24
CA LYS A 109 6.00 -9.23 24.16
C LYS A 109 6.12 -10.51 23.30
N GLY A 110 6.04 -10.33 21.96
CA GLY A 110 6.14 -11.41 20.98
C GLY A 110 4.81 -12.14 20.69
N ASP A 111 3.76 -11.92 21.47
CA ASP A 111 2.42 -12.43 21.14
C ASP A 111 1.87 -11.74 19.90
N ARG A 112 1.10 -12.48 19.09
CA ARG A 112 0.40 -11.91 17.91
C ARG A 112 -0.99 -11.46 18.30
N VAL A 113 -1.35 -10.29 17.76
CA VAL A 113 -2.69 -9.71 17.89
C VAL A 113 -3.21 -9.39 16.49
N VAL A 114 -4.31 -10.00 16.09
CA VAL A 114 -4.98 -9.67 14.83
C VAL A 114 -5.91 -8.48 15.05
N ILE A 115 -5.84 -7.50 14.15
CA ILE A 115 -6.70 -6.31 14.16
C ILE A 115 -7.57 -6.34 12.90
N TYR A 116 -8.88 -6.49 13.08
CA TYR A 116 -9.88 -6.52 12.01
C TYR A 116 -10.88 -5.39 12.24
N MET A 117 -10.54 -4.18 11.75
CA MET A 117 -11.25 -2.95 12.05
C MET A 117 -11.41 -2.07 10.81
N PRO A 118 -12.45 -1.21 10.75
CA PRO A 118 -12.57 -0.16 9.74
C PRO A 118 -11.59 1.00 10.03
N MET A 119 -11.59 2.00 9.14
CA MET A 119 -10.77 3.21 9.26
C MET A 119 -11.29 4.16 10.35
N ILE A 120 -11.11 3.77 11.61
CA ILE A 120 -11.48 4.54 12.82
C ILE A 120 -10.25 4.72 13.72
N PRO A 121 -10.26 5.69 14.64
CA PRO A 121 -9.15 5.94 15.56
C PRO A 121 -8.71 4.70 16.34
N GLU A 122 -9.65 3.85 16.71
CA GLU A 122 -9.44 2.63 17.49
C GLU A 122 -8.53 1.63 16.76
N ALA A 123 -8.55 1.60 15.40
CA ALA A 123 -7.62 0.76 14.63
C ALA A 123 -6.15 1.21 14.81
N LEU A 124 -5.89 2.51 14.70
CA LEU A 124 -4.57 3.10 14.92
C LEU A 124 -4.14 2.93 16.39
N ILE A 125 -5.04 3.15 17.34
CA ILE A 125 -4.78 2.97 18.78
C ILE A 125 -4.41 1.51 19.07
N ALA A 126 -5.10 0.53 18.49
CA ALA A 126 -4.81 -0.89 18.65
C ALA A 126 -3.40 -1.25 18.13
N MET A 127 -3.01 -0.73 16.95
CA MET A 127 -1.67 -0.95 16.40
C MET A 127 -0.58 -0.40 17.33
N LEU A 128 -0.75 0.83 17.81
CA LEU A 128 0.19 1.47 18.73
C LEU A 128 0.22 0.80 20.11
N ALA A 129 -0.92 0.30 20.60
CA ALA A 129 -0.99 -0.44 21.87
C ALA A 129 -0.23 -1.77 21.78
N CYS A 130 -0.31 -2.49 20.68
CA CYS A 130 0.52 -3.67 20.42
C CYS A 130 2.01 -3.31 20.40
N ALA A 131 2.39 -2.27 19.65
CA ALA A 131 3.76 -1.79 19.60
C ALA A 131 4.28 -1.36 20.98
N ARG A 132 3.42 -0.76 21.82
CA ARG A 132 3.74 -0.36 23.19
C ARG A 132 4.16 -1.54 24.06
N LEU A 133 3.50 -2.68 23.92
CA LEU A 133 3.80 -3.92 24.67
C LEU A 133 4.88 -4.78 24.01
N GLY A 134 5.35 -4.45 22.80
CA GLY A 134 6.19 -5.33 22.01
C GLY A 134 5.44 -6.55 21.47
N ALA A 135 4.11 -6.51 21.44
CA ALA A 135 3.28 -7.50 20.76
C ALA A 135 3.29 -7.24 19.25
N ILE A 136 3.18 -8.32 18.48
CA ILE A 136 3.25 -8.30 17.02
C ILE A 136 1.82 -8.14 16.47
N HIS A 137 1.48 -6.98 15.91
CA HIS A 137 0.17 -6.84 15.31
C HIS A 137 0.12 -7.35 13.87
N SER A 138 -1.06 -7.84 13.48
CA SER A 138 -1.38 -8.18 12.10
C SER A 138 -2.72 -7.55 11.74
N VAL A 139 -2.68 -6.49 10.95
CA VAL A 139 -3.90 -5.80 10.52
C VAL A 139 -4.48 -6.50 9.31
N VAL A 140 -5.74 -6.87 9.43
CA VAL A 140 -6.53 -7.47 8.35
C VAL A 140 -7.50 -6.42 7.83
N PHE A 141 -7.46 -6.18 6.52
CA PHE A 141 -8.33 -5.20 5.88
C PHE A 141 -9.80 -5.48 6.18
N GLY A 142 -10.51 -4.46 6.67
CA GLY A 142 -11.89 -4.57 7.14
C GLY A 142 -12.94 -4.94 6.09
N GLY A 143 -12.54 -4.99 4.83
CA GLY A 143 -13.36 -5.50 3.72
C GLY A 143 -13.24 -6.99 3.45
N PHE A 144 -12.39 -7.73 4.18
CA PHE A 144 -12.21 -9.17 3.94
C PHE A 144 -13.37 -10.00 4.49
N VAL A 145 -13.71 -11.07 3.75
CA VAL A 145 -14.70 -12.06 4.15
C VAL A 145 -14.10 -13.06 5.16
N ALA A 146 -14.96 -13.85 5.80
CA ALA A 146 -14.59 -14.78 6.86
C ALA A 146 -13.45 -15.76 6.50
N HIS A 147 -13.40 -16.26 5.27
CA HIS A 147 -12.34 -17.18 4.84
C HIS A 147 -10.96 -16.53 4.84
N GLU A 148 -10.86 -15.30 4.33
CA GLU A 148 -9.60 -14.55 4.28
C GLU A 148 -9.10 -14.19 5.69
N LEU A 149 -10.02 -13.82 6.58
CA LEU A 149 -9.70 -13.57 7.98
C LEU A 149 -9.26 -14.87 8.67
N ALA A 150 -9.95 -15.99 8.42
CA ALA A 150 -9.60 -17.29 8.97
C ALA A 150 -8.19 -17.74 8.58
N THR A 151 -7.82 -17.58 7.32
CA THR A 151 -6.48 -17.94 6.84
C THR A 151 -5.37 -17.18 7.60
N ARG A 152 -5.59 -15.91 7.91
CA ARG A 152 -4.63 -15.08 8.66
C ARG A 152 -4.62 -15.41 10.15
N ILE A 153 -5.77 -15.75 10.72
CA ILE A 153 -5.86 -16.23 12.11
C ILE A 153 -5.10 -17.56 12.25
N GLU A 154 -5.29 -18.48 11.31
CA GLU A 154 -4.65 -19.79 11.35
C GLU A 154 -3.13 -19.69 11.22
N ASP A 155 -2.62 -18.80 10.34
CA ASP A 155 -1.19 -18.62 10.11
C ASP A 155 -0.51 -17.81 11.24
N ALA A 156 -1.09 -16.67 11.65
CA ALA A 156 -0.52 -15.84 12.72
C ALA A 156 -0.69 -16.44 14.12
N LYS A 157 -1.68 -17.30 14.33
CA LYS A 157 -2.06 -17.87 15.62
C LYS A 157 -2.13 -16.82 16.74
N PRO A 158 -3.02 -15.81 16.59
CA PRO A 158 -3.07 -14.69 17.51
C PRO A 158 -3.58 -15.13 18.89
N ARG A 159 -2.98 -14.55 19.94
CA ARG A 159 -3.51 -14.69 21.29
C ARG A 159 -4.84 -13.97 21.46
N MET A 160 -4.99 -12.83 20.80
CA MET A 160 -6.15 -11.97 20.89
C MET A 160 -6.52 -11.39 19.53
N ILE A 161 -7.81 -11.12 19.33
CA ILE A 161 -8.30 -10.39 18.16
C ILE A 161 -8.97 -9.09 18.64
N ILE A 162 -8.68 -7.99 17.94
CA ILE A 162 -9.33 -6.70 18.16
C ILE A 162 -10.20 -6.41 16.94
N SER A 163 -11.47 -6.09 17.17
CA SER A 163 -12.41 -5.81 16.08
C SER A 163 -13.41 -4.72 16.46
N ALA A 164 -14.18 -4.27 15.48
CA ALA A 164 -15.34 -3.41 15.68
C ALA A 164 -16.63 -4.20 15.42
N SER A 165 -17.75 -3.70 15.92
CA SER A 165 -19.07 -4.28 15.65
C SER A 165 -19.44 -4.20 14.18
N CYS A 166 -19.09 -3.09 13.51
CA CYS A 166 -19.37 -2.88 12.08
C CYS A 166 -18.35 -1.96 11.39
N GLY A 167 -18.26 -2.08 10.08
CA GLY A 167 -17.75 -1.07 9.16
C GLY A 167 -18.89 -0.38 8.42
N ILE A 168 -18.60 0.75 7.77
CA ILE A 168 -19.56 1.48 6.93
C ILE A 168 -18.93 1.76 5.59
N GLU A 169 -19.55 1.29 4.51
CA GLU A 169 -19.12 1.54 3.16
C GLU A 169 -20.16 2.40 2.43
N VAL A 170 -19.83 3.69 2.26
CA VAL A 170 -20.72 4.74 1.77
C VAL A 170 -21.97 4.87 2.64
N SER A 171 -23.01 4.06 2.41
CA SER A 171 -24.26 4.02 3.20
C SER A 171 -24.59 2.62 3.75
N SER A 172 -23.78 1.62 3.40
CA SER A 172 -24.05 0.22 3.77
C SER A 172 -23.29 -0.15 5.04
N ILE A 173 -23.99 -0.72 6.01
CA ILE A 173 -23.39 -1.29 7.22
C ILE A 173 -22.88 -2.70 6.89
N ILE A 174 -21.62 -2.95 7.24
CA ILE A 174 -21.00 -4.26 7.15
C ILE A 174 -20.82 -4.77 8.58
N GLU A 175 -21.53 -5.84 8.93
CA GLU A 175 -21.47 -6.45 10.24
C GLU A 175 -20.17 -7.25 10.41
N TYR A 176 -19.20 -6.71 11.15
CA TYR A 176 -17.88 -7.36 11.30
C TYR A 176 -17.92 -8.54 12.27
N LYS A 177 -18.74 -8.45 13.31
CA LYS A 177 -18.79 -9.51 14.34
C LYS A 177 -19.25 -10.88 13.80
N PRO A 178 -20.31 -10.99 12.98
CA PRO A 178 -20.68 -12.26 12.34
C PRO A 178 -19.56 -12.82 11.45
N ILE A 179 -18.87 -11.96 10.70
CA ILE A 179 -17.73 -12.37 9.87
C ILE A 179 -16.58 -12.91 10.73
N LEU A 180 -16.27 -12.22 11.84
CA LEU A 180 -15.26 -12.65 12.81
C LEU A 180 -15.61 -14.01 13.43
N ASP A 181 -16.86 -14.18 13.87
CA ASP A 181 -17.31 -15.42 14.48
C ASP A 181 -17.25 -16.60 13.50
N GLU A 182 -17.65 -16.38 12.26
CA GLU A 182 -17.53 -17.39 11.21
C GLU A 182 -16.05 -17.72 10.90
N ALA A 183 -15.19 -16.71 10.84
CA ALA A 183 -13.76 -16.92 10.64
C ALA A 183 -13.15 -17.76 11.76
N ILE A 184 -13.38 -17.41 13.02
CA ILE A 184 -12.89 -18.17 14.17
C ILE A 184 -13.45 -19.60 14.19
N LYS A 185 -14.71 -19.79 13.79
CA LYS A 185 -15.31 -21.13 13.68
C LYS A 185 -14.55 -22.02 12.69
N LYS A 186 -14.07 -21.45 11.57
CA LYS A 186 -13.32 -22.16 10.52
C LYS A 186 -11.89 -22.54 10.93
N CYS A 187 -11.30 -21.83 11.89
CA CYS A 187 -9.91 -22.06 12.31
C CYS A 187 -9.77 -23.23 13.28
N THR A 188 -8.63 -23.89 13.26
CA THR A 188 -8.17 -24.80 14.31
C THR A 188 -7.71 -24.00 15.53
N HIS A 189 -6.91 -22.96 15.30
CA HIS A 189 -6.48 -22.04 16.33
C HIS A 189 -7.64 -21.17 16.82
N LYS A 190 -7.84 -21.12 18.15
CA LYS A 190 -8.89 -20.29 18.77
C LYS A 190 -8.26 -19.20 19.61
N PRO A 191 -8.47 -17.92 19.28
CA PRO A 191 -8.03 -16.82 20.14
C PRO A 191 -8.76 -16.88 21.47
N THR A 192 -8.07 -16.55 22.55
CA THR A 192 -8.65 -16.63 23.90
C THR A 192 -9.65 -15.50 24.17
N THR A 193 -9.45 -14.37 23.53
CA THR A 193 -10.24 -13.15 23.77
C THR A 193 -10.41 -12.34 22.49
N CYS A 194 -11.60 -11.74 22.33
CA CYS A 194 -11.87 -10.73 21.32
C CYS A 194 -12.26 -9.40 21.98
N LEU A 195 -11.51 -8.33 21.71
CA LEU A 195 -11.82 -6.97 22.16
C LEU A 195 -12.64 -6.29 21.06
N ILE A 196 -13.88 -5.90 21.38
CA ILE A 196 -14.86 -5.40 20.42
C ILE A 196 -15.19 -3.95 20.71
N TRP A 197 -14.93 -3.06 19.74
CA TRP A 197 -15.43 -1.70 19.75
C TRP A 197 -16.87 -1.66 19.26
N GLN A 198 -17.81 -1.31 20.13
CA GLN A 198 -19.24 -1.25 19.81
C GLN A 198 -19.58 0.10 19.16
N ARG A 199 -19.83 0.09 17.87
CA ARG A 199 -20.22 1.31 17.13
C ARG A 199 -21.72 1.61 17.31
N PRO A 200 -22.11 2.90 17.41
CA PRO A 200 -23.54 3.28 17.57
C PRO A 200 -24.42 2.85 16.40
N GLN A 201 -23.86 2.75 15.18
CA GLN A 201 -24.59 2.42 13.95
C GLN A 201 -25.07 0.96 13.92
N TYR A 202 -24.36 0.08 14.62
CA TYR A 202 -24.73 -1.32 14.78
C TYR A 202 -24.04 -1.89 16.02
N ARG A 203 -24.82 -2.42 16.97
CA ARG A 203 -24.28 -3.12 18.13
C ARG A 203 -24.29 -4.61 17.90
N ALA A 204 -23.11 -5.23 18.02
CA ALA A 204 -22.96 -6.66 17.82
C ALA A 204 -23.36 -7.46 19.06
N ASN A 205 -23.86 -8.67 18.84
CA ASN A 205 -24.06 -9.65 19.90
C ASN A 205 -22.71 -10.16 20.40
N MET A 206 -22.49 -10.08 21.71
CA MET A 206 -21.25 -10.49 22.37
C MET A 206 -21.38 -11.91 22.91
N LEU A 207 -20.33 -12.72 22.75
CA LEU A 207 -20.19 -14.02 23.39
C LEU A 207 -19.49 -13.86 24.75
N PRO A 208 -20.19 -13.93 25.90
CA PRO A 208 -19.64 -13.51 27.20
C PRO A 208 -18.39 -14.26 27.65
N TRP A 209 -18.16 -15.45 27.12
CA TRP A 209 -17.00 -16.30 27.46
C TRP A 209 -15.72 -15.94 26.67
N ARG A 210 -15.84 -15.10 25.61
CA ARG A 210 -14.71 -14.74 24.71
C ARG A 210 -14.61 -13.24 24.46
N ASP A 211 -15.77 -12.57 24.28
CA ASP A 211 -15.82 -11.20 23.82
C ASP A 211 -15.89 -10.22 24.99
N ILE A 212 -15.10 -9.17 24.92
CA ILE A 212 -15.09 -8.08 25.88
C ILE A 212 -15.36 -6.76 25.17
N ASP A 213 -16.12 -5.89 25.83
CA ASP A 213 -16.43 -4.56 25.32
C ASP A 213 -15.25 -3.62 25.56
N TRP A 214 -14.77 -3.01 24.48
CA TRP A 214 -13.60 -2.11 24.53
C TRP A 214 -13.85 -0.92 25.45
N GLU A 215 -14.96 -0.22 25.29
CA GLU A 215 -15.25 1.02 26.00
C GLU A 215 -15.34 0.76 27.51
N LEU A 216 -16.06 -0.29 27.90
CA LEU A 216 -16.17 -0.70 29.31
C LEU A 216 -14.85 -1.15 29.91
N GLU A 217 -13.95 -1.79 29.14
CA GLU A 217 -12.62 -2.17 29.62
C GLU A 217 -11.70 -0.94 29.72
N GLU A 218 -11.76 0.00 28.76
CA GLU A 218 -10.93 1.21 28.72
C GLU A 218 -11.22 2.13 29.93
N GLU A 219 -12.49 2.23 30.36
CA GLU A 219 -12.89 3.06 31.50
C GLU A 219 -12.23 2.63 32.82
N LYS A 220 -12.10 1.34 33.05
CA LYS A 220 -11.58 0.77 34.32
C LYS A 220 -10.08 0.41 34.28
N THR A 221 -9.46 0.48 33.08
CA THR A 221 -8.07 0.07 32.93
C THR A 221 -7.10 1.24 33.11
N ARG A 222 -6.01 1.01 33.84
CA ARG A 222 -4.89 1.95 33.93
C ARG A 222 -3.96 1.77 32.76
N GLY A 223 -3.37 2.89 32.32
CA GLY A 223 -2.32 2.86 31.31
C GLY A 223 -1.06 2.15 31.79
N VAL A 224 -0.33 1.57 30.86
CA VAL A 224 0.97 0.90 31.10
C VAL A 224 2.07 1.58 30.31
N ASP A 225 3.31 1.46 30.80
CA ASP A 225 4.49 2.03 30.16
C ASP A 225 4.92 1.21 28.93
N PRO A 226 5.69 1.82 27.99
CA PRO A 226 6.25 1.11 26.86
C PRO A 226 7.26 0.04 27.28
N VAL A 227 7.10 -1.17 26.73
CA VAL A 227 8.01 -2.29 26.99
C VAL A 227 9.23 -2.18 26.08
N PRO A 228 10.48 -2.24 26.61
CA PRO A 228 11.66 -2.29 25.78
C PRO A 228 11.70 -3.53 24.87
N VAL A 229 11.98 -3.32 23.59
CA VAL A 229 12.10 -4.38 22.58
C VAL A 229 13.42 -4.26 21.85
N LEU A 230 13.94 -5.37 21.32
CA LEU A 230 15.10 -5.33 20.44
C LEU A 230 14.72 -4.68 19.10
N ALA A 231 15.66 -3.99 18.49
CA ALA A 231 15.49 -3.42 17.16
C ALA A 231 15.09 -4.47 16.12
N THR A 232 15.57 -5.70 16.30
CA THR A 232 15.29 -6.85 15.45
C THR A 232 14.00 -7.61 15.78
N ASP A 233 13.35 -7.29 16.92
CA ASP A 233 12.05 -7.89 17.23
C ASP A 233 11.00 -7.48 16.18
N PRO A 234 10.10 -8.38 15.77
CA PRO A 234 9.02 -8.05 14.88
C PRO A 234 8.07 -7.00 15.46
N LEU A 235 7.74 -5.99 14.66
CA LEU A 235 6.71 -4.99 14.97
C LEU A 235 5.34 -5.46 14.47
N TYR A 236 5.31 -5.95 13.24
CA TYR A 236 4.07 -6.44 12.62
C TYR A 236 4.31 -7.53 11.57
N ILE A 237 3.23 -8.26 11.29
CA ILE A 237 3.10 -9.17 10.16
C ILE A 237 2.05 -8.61 9.23
N LEU A 238 2.39 -8.31 7.98
CA LEU A 238 1.44 -7.83 6.98
C LEU A 238 1.30 -8.84 5.85
N TYR A 239 0.09 -9.38 5.71
CA TYR A 239 -0.21 -10.39 4.70
C TYR A 239 -0.44 -9.80 3.32
N THR A 240 0.28 -10.32 2.33
CA THR A 240 0.10 -10.00 0.91
C THR A 240 -0.52 -11.18 0.17
N SER A 241 -1.26 -10.90 -0.90
CA SER A 241 -1.73 -11.95 -1.82
C SER A 241 -0.53 -12.56 -2.55
N GLY A 242 -0.25 -13.83 -2.29
CA GLY A 242 0.77 -14.57 -3.02
C GLY A 242 0.29 -14.99 -4.41
N THR A 243 1.20 -15.09 -5.38
CA THR A 243 0.93 -15.67 -6.71
C THR A 243 0.52 -17.15 -6.63
N THR A 244 0.86 -17.84 -5.53
CA THR A 244 0.58 -19.27 -5.27
C THR A 244 -0.72 -19.54 -4.52
N GLY A 245 -1.57 -18.54 -4.31
CA GLY A 245 -2.90 -18.69 -3.69
C GLY A 245 -2.94 -18.46 -2.18
N SER A 246 -1.94 -18.87 -1.38
CA SER A 246 -1.92 -18.59 0.06
C SER A 246 -1.25 -17.26 0.38
N PRO A 247 -1.76 -16.46 1.34
CA PRO A 247 -1.14 -15.20 1.75
C PRO A 247 0.29 -15.40 2.28
N LYS A 248 1.15 -14.38 2.10
CA LYS A 248 2.50 -14.30 2.65
C LYS A 248 2.54 -13.30 3.78
N GLY A 249 2.91 -13.70 4.98
CA GLY A 249 3.08 -12.81 6.13
C GLY A 249 4.45 -12.12 6.09
N VAL A 250 4.51 -10.90 5.58
CA VAL A 250 5.75 -10.09 5.54
C VAL A 250 6.07 -9.58 6.94
N ILE A 251 7.26 -9.90 7.44
CA ILE A 251 7.71 -9.48 8.78
C ILE A 251 8.45 -8.14 8.71
N ARG A 252 8.11 -7.23 9.63
CA ARG A 252 8.76 -5.93 9.78
C ARG A 252 9.36 -5.77 11.17
N SER A 253 10.64 -5.32 11.26
CA SER A 253 11.31 -5.08 12.52
C SER A 253 10.96 -3.73 13.15
N ASN A 254 11.14 -3.59 14.46
CA ASN A 254 10.96 -2.32 15.16
C ASN A 254 12.01 -1.28 14.75
N GLY A 255 13.31 -1.58 14.90
CA GLY A 255 14.39 -0.60 14.71
C GLY A 255 14.55 -0.17 13.26
N GLY A 256 14.71 -1.15 12.35
CA GLY A 256 14.88 -0.83 10.93
C GLY A 256 13.71 -0.03 10.36
N HIS A 257 12.48 -0.39 10.73
CA HIS A 257 11.29 0.36 10.32
C HIS A 257 11.31 1.79 10.87
N SER A 258 11.57 1.98 12.15
CA SER A 258 11.56 3.30 12.77
C SER A 258 12.57 4.26 12.14
N VAL A 259 13.79 3.77 11.88
CA VAL A 259 14.84 4.57 11.25
C VAL A 259 14.47 4.98 9.82
N ALA A 260 14.00 4.03 9.00
CA ALA A 260 13.63 4.34 7.62
C ALA A 260 12.39 5.24 7.54
N MET A 261 11.40 5.05 8.42
CA MET A 261 10.22 5.93 8.47
C MET A 261 10.62 7.37 8.79
N LYS A 262 11.46 7.57 9.81
CA LYS A 262 11.97 8.89 10.17
C LYS A 262 12.78 9.51 9.04
N TRP A 263 13.69 8.71 8.42
CA TRP A 263 14.49 9.17 7.29
C TRP A 263 13.64 9.59 6.10
N SER A 264 12.61 8.80 5.75
CA SER A 264 11.74 9.07 4.60
C SER A 264 10.90 10.34 4.78
N MET A 265 10.37 10.58 5.99
CA MET A 265 9.62 11.80 6.29
C MET A 265 10.48 13.05 6.11
N ASP A 266 11.70 13.01 6.62
CA ASP A 266 12.64 14.13 6.52
C ASP A 266 13.10 14.38 5.06
N ASN A 267 13.42 13.31 4.31
CA ASN A 267 14.17 13.44 3.05
C ASN A 267 13.32 13.28 1.79
N ILE A 268 12.27 12.46 1.82
CA ILE A 268 11.37 12.28 0.67
C ILE A 268 10.20 13.26 0.74
N TYR A 269 9.46 13.24 1.86
CA TYR A 269 8.20 13.98 1.98
C TYR A 269 8.38 15.44 2.42
N ASN A 270 9.58 15.85 2.83
CA ASN A 270 9.86 17.17 3.38
C ASN A 270 8.87 17.57 4.48
N ALA A 271 8.52 16.60 5.32
CA ALA A 271 7.57 16.81 6.38
C ALA A 271 8.29 17.19 7.68
N LYS A 272 7.72 18.14 8.41
CA LYS A 272 8.24 18.65 9.66
C LYS A 272 7.26 18.41 10.80
N ALA A 273 7.77 18.38 12.02
CA ALA A 273 6.91 18.33 13.18
C ALA A 273 5.91 19.51 13.20
N GLY A 274 4.64 19.22 13.42
CA GLY A 274 3.54 20.17 13.32
C GLY A 274 2.84 20.20 11.96
N ASP A 275 3.43 19.64 10.91
CA ASP A 275 2.75 19.48 9.61
C ASP A 275 1.55 18.53 9.74
N VAL A 276 0.54 18.76 8.90
CA VAL A 276 -0.59 17.85 8.73
C VAL A 276 -0.34 16.97 7.51
N PHE A 277 -0.24 15.68 7.74
CA PHE A 277 0.03 14.65 6.73
C PHE A 277 -1.23 13.81 6.50
N PHE A 278 -1.78 13.88 5.30
CA PHE A 278 -2.98 13.14 4.94
C PHE A 278 -2.65 12.01 3.97
N THR A 279 -2.65 10.78 4.47
CA THR A 279 -2.59 9.59 3.62
C THR A 279 -4.01 9.04 3.43
N ALA A 280 -4.58 9.27 2.25
CA ALA A 280 -5.89 8.78 1.87
C ALA A 280 -5.81 7.31 1.42
N SER A 281 -5.68 6.41 2.39
CA SER A 281 -5.56 4.97 2.22
C SER A 281 -6.13 4.24 3.45
N ASP A 282 -5.82 2.96 3.61
CA ASP A 282 -6.32 2.11 4.69
C ASP A 282 -5.15 1.50 5.49
N VAL A 283 -5.31 1.38 6.81
CA VAL A 283 -4.32 0.77 7.70
C VAL A 283 -4.09 -0.72 7.43
N GLY A 284 -4.97 -1.40 6.73
CA GLY A 284 -4.78 -2.77 6.26
C GLY A 284 -3.72 -2.94 5.16
N TRP A 285 -3.17 -1.84 4.63
CA TRP A 285 -2.12 -1.85 3.61
C TRP A 285 -0.81 -1.29 4.17
N VAL A 286 0.31 -1.60 3.50
CA VAL A 286 1.63 -1.11 3.92
C VAL A 286 1.70 0.41 3.96
N VAL A 287 1.05 1.10 3.03
CA VAL A 287 1.00 2.57 3.02
C VAL A 287 0.31 3.13 4.26
N GLY A 288 -0.72 2.45 4.76
CA GLY A 288 -1.39 2.83 6.00
C GLY A 288 -0.52 2.60 7.23
N HIS A 289 0.16 1.45 7.33
CA HIS A 289 1.13 1.20 8.38
C HIS A 289 2.22 2.28 8.40
N SER A 290 2.88 2.48 7.27
CA SER A 290 4.01 3.41 7.17
C SER A 290 3.58 4.87 7.31
N TYR A 291 2.54 5.34 6.60
CA TYR A 291 2.26 6.77 6.40
C TYR A 291 0.89 7.26 6.90
N ILE A 292 0.07 6.39 7.52
CA ILE A 292 -1.05 6.84 8.37
C ILE A 292 -0.62 6.75 9.83
N VAL A 293 0.02 5.64 10.24
CA VAL A 293 0.30 5.35 11.64
C VAL A 293 1.70 5.81 12.04
N TYR A 294 2.74 5.11 11.58
CA TYR A 294 4.05 5.22 12.21
C TYR A 294 4.84 6.46 11.79
N ALA A 295 5.09 6.66 10.50
CA ALA A 295 6.00 7.71 10.04
C ALA A 295 5.53 9.13 10.41
N PRO A 296 4.25 9.53 10.20
CA PRO A 296 3.80 10.85 10.59
C PRO A 296 3.90 11.10 12.09
N LEU A 297 3.48 10.14 12.91
CA LEU A 297 3.52 10.26 14.37
C LEU A 297 4.96 10.32 14.88
N MET A 298 5.86 9.44 14.39
CA MET A 298 7.28 9.48 14.74
C MET A 298 7.95 10.81 14.35
N ASN A 299 7.46 11.44 13.30
CA ASN A 299 7.99 12.72 12.84
C ASN A 299 7.38 13.94 13.56
N GLY A 300 6.44 13.73 14.48
CA GLY A 300 5.74 14.80 15.18
C GLY A 300 4.72 15.54 14.32
N CYS A 301 4.23 14.89 13.26
CA CYS A 301 3.15 15.41 12.41
C CYS A 301 1.77 15.11 13.01
N THR A 302 0.75 15.79 12.51
CA THR A 302 -0.65 15.40 12.68
C THR A 302 -1.04 14.46 11.54
N THR A 303 -1.50 13.26 11.85
CA THR A 303 -2.04 12.32 10.85
C THR A 303 -3.56 12.40 10.77
N ILE A 304 -4.14 12.05 9.61
CA ILE A 304 -5.59 12.01 9.40
C ILE A 304 -6.03 10.57 9.15
N VAL A 305 -6.98 10.09 9.96
CA VAL A 305 -7.75 8.88 9.70
C VAL A 305 -9.07 9.28 9.05
N TYR A 306 -9.22 8.95 7.78
CA TYR A 306 -10.39 9.29 6.97
C TYR A 306 -11.24 8.06 6.72
N GLU A 307 -12.47 8.05 7.21
CA GLU A 307 -13.46 7.00 6.97
C GLU A 307 -14.42 7.43 5.85
N GLY A 308 -13.92 7.34 4.60
CA GLY A 308 -14.70 7.72 3.43
C GLY A 308 -14.02 7.27 2.13
N LYS A 309 -14.61 7.66 1.03
CA LYS A 309 -14.10 7.41 -0.33
C LYS A 309 -13.70 8.73 -0.99
N PRO A 310 -12.84 8.72 -2.02
CA PRO A 310 -12.48 9.94 -2.75
C PRO A 310 -13.67 10.57 -3.48
N VAL A 311 -14.69 9.78 -3.78
CA VAL A 311 -15.96 10.14 -4.39
C VAL A 311 -17.11 9.51 -3.61
N ARG A 312 -18.35 9.99 -3.78
CA ARG A 312 -19.58 9.46 -3.14
C ARG A 312 -19.66 9.63 -1.60
N THR A 313 -18.68 10.29 -0.97
CA THR A 313 -18.73 10.57 0.48
C THR A 313 -18.35 12.03 0.80
N PRO A 314 -19.22 13.00 0.52
CA PRO A 314 -20.49 12.86 -0.21
C PRO A 314 -20.34 12.98 -1.74
N ASN A 315 -19.23 13.51 -2.25
CA ASN A 315 -18.98 13.87 -3.67
C ASN A 315 -17.48 13.98 -3.94
N PRO A 316 -17.00 14.29 -5.17
CA PRO A 316 -15.58 14.33 -5.50
C PRO A 316 -14.77 15.45 -4.83
N SER A 317 -15.38 16.27 -3.97
CA SER A 317 -14.64 17.30 -3.23
C SER A 317 -14.00 16.83 -1.92
N ALA A 318 -14.20 15.58 -1.51
CA ALA A 318 -13.82 15.09 -0.20
C ALA A 318 -12.37 15.41 0.20
N PHE A 319 -11.41 15.16 -0.69
CA PHE A 319 -9.99 15.44 -0.42
C PHE A 319 -9.69 16.94 -0.34
N TRP A 320 -10.32 17.73 -1.19
CA TRP A 320 -10.10 19.18 -1.25
C TRP A 320 -10.65 19.87 0.01
N ARG A 321 -11.82 19.42 0.49
CA ARG A 321 -12.40 19.85 1.77
C ARG A 321 -11.45 19.55 2.94
N ILE A 322 -10.91 18.33 3.02
CA ILE A 322 -9.98 17.91 4.08
C ILE A 322 -8.72 18.77 4.05
N ILE A 323 -8.18 19.05 2.87
CA ILE A 323 -6.98 19.90 2.71
C ILE A 323 -7.23 21.30 3.25
N GLU A 324 -8.34 21.92 2.87
CA GLU A 324 -8.68 23.26 3.33
C GLU A 324 -8.98 23.29 4.84
N GLU A 325 -9.83 22.39 5.32
CA GLU A 325 -10.33 22.37 6.70
C GLU A 325 -9.19 22.11 7.71
N TYR A 326 -8.32 21.17 7.40
CA TYR A 326 -7.25 20.77 8.32
C TYR A 326 -5.87 21.32 7.95
N LYS A 327 -5.79 22.18 6.94
CA LYS A 327 -4.54 22.78 6.48
C LYS A 327 -3.47 21.75 6.15
N VAL A 328 -3.86 20.74 5.38
CA VAL A 328 -2.97 19.64 4.98
C VAL A 328 -1.75 20.17 4.22
N ASN A 329 -0.57 19.71 4.61
CA ASN A 329 0.70 20.09 3.98
C ASN A 329 1.15 19.08 2.92
N VAL A 330 0.89 17.80 3.16
CA VAL A 330 1.24 16.70 2.25
C VAL A 330 0.03 15.79 2.09
N LEU A 331 -0.36 15.54 0.84
CA LEU A 331 -1.37 14.54 0.49
C LEU A 331 -0.68 13.32 -0.13
N PHE A 332 -1.00 12.12 0.36
CA PHE A 332 -0.54 10.86 -0.20
C PHE A 332 -1.74 9.95 -0.51
N SER A 333 -1.87 9.50 -1.76
CA SER A 333 -2.99 8.66 -2.18
C SER A 333 -2.60 7.72 -3.32
N ALA A 334 -3.55 6.93 -3.82
CA ALA A 334 -3.35 6.10 -5.00
C ALA A 334 -3.79 6.83 -6.28
N PRO A 335 -3.17 6.57 -7.44
CA PRO A 335 -3.63 7.10 -8.73
C PRO A 335 -5.10 6.79 -9.04
N THR A 336 -5.60 5.63 -8.63
CA THR A 336 -7.02 5.25 -8.76
C THR A 336 -7.97 6.23 -8.06
N ALA A 337 -7.61 6.79 -6.92
CA ALA A 337 -8.44 7.77 -6.23
C ALA A 337 -8.61 9.05 -7.09
N PHE A 338 -7.50 9.50 -7.68
CA PHE A 338 -7.52 10.67 -8.55
C PHE A 338 -8.22 10.41 -9.89
N ARG A 339 -8.10 9.21 -10.46
CA ARG A 339 -8.89 8.81 -11.63
C ARG A 339 -10.38 8.81 -11.34
N ALA A 340 -10.79 8.34 -10.16
CA ALA A 340 -12.19 8.38 -9.75
C ALA A 340 -12.70 9.83 -9.61
N ILE A 341 -11.91 10.72 -8.98
CA ILE A 341 -12.25 12.14 -8.89
C ILE A 341 -12.32 12.77 -10.28
N LYS A 342 -11.32 12.53 -11.15
CA LYS A 342 -11.28 13.05 -12.51
C LYS A 342 -12.46 12.60 -13.35
N LYS A 343 -12.93 11.36 -13.17
CA LYS A 343 -14.10 10.83 -13.86
C LYS A 343 -15.36 11.63 -13.52
N GLU A 344 -15.58 11.98 -12.26
CA GLU A 344 -16.75 12.72 -11.79
C GLU A 344 -16.59 14.25 -11.95
N ASP A 345 -15.33 14.76 -11.93
CA ASP A 345 -15.02 16.20 -12.03
C ASP A 345 -13.87 16.45 -13.00
N PRO A 346 -14.02 16.14 -14.30
CA PRO A 346 -12.92 16.26 -15.27
C PRO A 346 -12.40 17.68 -15.47
N LYS A 347 -13.23 18.70 -15.21
CA LYS A 347 -12.89 20.12 -15.34
C LYS A 347 -12.38 20.74 -14.04
N GLY A 348 -12.42 20.00 -12.92
CA GLY A 348 -12.01 20.48 -11.61
C GLY A 348 -12.91 21.59 -11.05
N GLU A 349 -14.21 21.51 -11.27
CA GLU A 349 -15.15 22.53 -10.77
C GLU A 349 -15.29 22.47 -9.24
N TRP A 350 -15.13 21.28 -8.66
CA TRP A 350 -15.13 21.12 -7.22
C TRP A 350 -13.86 21.65 -6.55
N ILE A 351 -12.69 21.34 -7.09
CA ILE A 351 -11.41 21.79 -6.49
C ILE A 351 -11.30 23.31 -6.42
N LYS A 352 -11.88 24.03 -7.39
CA LYS A 352 -11.89 25.50 -7.44
C LYS A 352 -12.62 26.16 -6.26
N LYS A 353 -13.44 25.39 -5.52
CA LYS A 353 -14.20 25.89 -4.38
C LYS A 353 -13.42 25.90 -3.08
N PHE A 354 -12.20 25.35 -3.06
CA PHE A 354 -11.41 25.14 -1.86
C PHE A 354 -10.03 25.81 -1.95
N ASN A 355 -9.55 26.30 -0.83
CA ASN A 355 -8.21 26.85 -0.69
C ASN A 355 -7.19 25.73 -0.42
N LEU A 356 -6.24 25.54 -1.32
CA LEU A 356 -5.18 24.55 -1.23
C LEU A 356 -3.80 25.15 -0.90
N ASP A 357 -3.71 26.36 -0.39
CA ASP A 357 -2.44 27.06 -0.16
C ASP A 357 -1.52 26.31 0.82
N SER A 358 -2.10 25.64 1.83
CA SER A 358 -1.35 24.84 2.80
C SER A 358 -0.65 23.63 2.17
N LEU A 359 -1.20 23.09 1.08
CA LEU A 359 -0.67 21.91 0.40
C LEU A 359 0.64 22.26 -0.32
N ARG A 360 1.71 21.51 -0.03
CA ARG A 360 3.02 21.68 -0.65
C ARG A 360 3.25 20.66 -1.78
N SER A 361 2.83 19.43 -1.59
CA SER A 361 3.09 18.33 -2.51
C SER A 361 2.02 17.24 -2.42
N ILE A 362 1.88 16.51 -3.52
CA ILE A 362 1.01 15.33 -3.64
C ILE A 362 1.89 14.15 -4.00
N PHE A 363 1.77 13.07 -3.24
CA PHE A 363 2.43 11.81 -3.53
C PHE A 363 1.41 10.76 -3.94
N VAL A 364 1.81 9.90 -4.88
CA VAL A 364 0.98 8.77 -5.33
C VAL A 364 1.80 7.49 -5.30
N ALA A 365 1.15 6.36 -5.02
CA ALA A 365 1.76 5.05 -5.03
C ALA A 365 0.71 3.92 -5.16
N GLY A 366 1.20 2.68 -5.31
CA GLY A 366 0.39 1.46 -5.34
C GLY A 366 0.15 0.92 -6.74
N GLU A 367 0.16 1.79 -7.72
CA GLU A 367 0.15 1.48 -9.15
C GLU A 367 0.81 2.63 -9.91
N ARG A 368 1.15 2.38 -11.17
CA ARG A 368 1.74 3.44 -12.01
C ARG A 368 0.75 4.59 -12.19
N CYS A 369 1.23 5.81 -11.96
CA CYS A 369 0.48 7.02 -12.29
C CYS A 369 0.63 7.32 -13.79
N ASP A 370 -0.47 7.21 -14.53
CA ASP A 370 -0.47 7.57 -15.94
C ASP A 370 -0.25 9.08 -16.15
N SER A 371 0.40 9.42 -17.26
CA SER A 371 0.80 10.80 -17.58
C SER A 371 -0.39 11.78 -17.65
N ASP A 372 -1.55 11.31 -18.09
CA ASP A 372 -2.75 12.15 -18.23
C ASP A 372 -3.36 12.48 -16.87
N THR A 373 -3.41 11.53 -15.96
CA THR A 373 -3.86 11.75 -14.57
C THR A 373 -2.89 12.65 -13.83
N LEU A 374 -1.57 12.41 -13.91
CA LEU A 374 -0.56 13.23 -13.27
C LEU A 374 -0.66 14.70 -13.70
N LYS A 375 -0.66 14.95 -15.02
CA LYS A 375 -0.78 16.31 -15.58
C LYS A 375 -2.08 17.00 -15.20
N TRP A 376 -3.18 16.23 -15.12
CA TRP A 376 -4.47 16.76 -14.71
C TRP A 376 -4.43 17.26 -13.25
N ILE A 377 -3.87 16.48 -12.33
CA ILE A 377 -3.73 16.88 -10.92
C ILE A 377 -2.83 18.10 -10.79
N GLU A 378 -1.65 18.10 -11.43
CA GLU A 378 -0.71 19.23 -11.39
C GLU A 378 -1.33 20.52 -11.94
N LYS A 379 -2.07 20.42 -13.06
CA LYS A 379 -2.74 21.57 -13.66
C LYS A 379 -3.77 22.19 -12.72
N LEU A 380 -4.55 21.37 -12.01
CA LEU A 380 -5.60 21.86 -11.13
C LEU A 380 -5.08 22.36 -9.79
N THR A 381 -4.16 21.61 -9.17
CA THR A 381 -3.65 21.94 -7.84
C THR A 381 -2.51 22.96 -7.85
N LYS A 382 -1.80 23.09 -8.97
CA LYS A 382 -0.54 23.85 -9.08
C LYS A 382 0.55 23.36 -8.12
N LYS A 383 0.48 22.09 -7.71
CA LYS A 383 1.43 21.46 -6.80
C LYS A 383 2.15 20.32 -7.51
N PRO A 384 3.42 20.02 -7.14
CA PRO A 384 4.12 18.86 -7.69
C PRO A 384 3.41 17.56 -7.31
N VAL A 385 3.26 16.67 -8.29
CA VAL A 385 2.72 15.32 -8.11
C VAL A 385 3.85 14.33 -8.30
N ILE A 386 4.13 13.54 -7.28
CA ILE A 386 5.30 12.68 -7.19
C ILE A 386 4.84 11.22 -7.11
N ASP A 387 5.20 10.45 -8.13
CA ASP A 387 4.97 9.02 -8.14
C ASP A 387 6.03 8.31 -7.30
N ASN A 388 5.61 7.35 -6.47
CA ASN A 388 6.48 6.54 -5.64
C ASN A 388 6.34 5.08 -6.06
N TRP A 389 7.47 4.43 -6.33
CA TRP A 389 7.49 2.99 -6.53
C TRP A 389 8.06 2.27 -5.31
N TRP A 390 7.28 1.35 -4.77
CA TRP A 390 7.62 0.51 -3.63
C TRP A 390 6.75 -0.74 -3.56
N GLN A 391 7.01 -1.57 -2.56
CA GLN A 391 6.30 -2.83 -2.34
C GLN A 391 5.97 -2.99 -0.85
N THR A 392 5.03 -3.86 -0.54
CA THR A 392 4.78 -4.24 0.87
C THR A 392 6.05 -4.76 1.51
N GLU A 393 6.85 -5.49 0.78
CA GLU A 393 8.12 -6.07 1.19
C GLU A 393 9.17 -5.02 1.54
N THR A 394 9.22 -3.90 0.86
CA THR A 394 10.21 -2.84 1.14
C THR A 394 9.77 -1.87 2.23
N GLY A 395 8.45 -1.66 2.39
CA GLY A 395 7.87 -0.83 3.45
C GLY A 395 7.95 0.67 3.23
N TRP A 396 8.78 1.13 2.28
CA TRP A 396 8.95 2.52 1.85
C TRP A 396 9.47 2.59 0.42
N ALA A 397 9.55 3.79 -0.15
CA ALA A 397 9.82 3.99 -1.56
C ALA A 397 11.22 3.49 -1.99
N ILE A 398 11.25 2.58 -2.96
CA ILE A 398 12.46 2.18 -3.69
C ILE A 398 12.91 3.34 -4.59
N ALA A 399 11.96 3.98 -5.25
CA ALA A 399 12.19 5.17 -6.05
C ALA A 399 11.12 6.22 -5.78
N ALA A 400 11.56 7.47 -5.66
CA ALA A 400 10.74 8.65 -5.41
C ALA A 400 11.50 9.93 -5.78
N ASN A 401 10.89 11.10 -5.55
CA ASN A 401 11.57 12.38 -5.64
C ASN A 401 11.97 12.85 -4.24
N PRO A 402 13.26 12.91 -3.90
CA PRO A 402 13.73 13.24 -2.55
C PRO A 402 13.72 14.76 -2.31
N LEU A 403 12.54 15.34 -2.05
CA LEU A 403 12.30 16.77 -2.04
C LEU A 403 13.22 17.58 -1.13
N SER A 404 13.65 17.01 0.00
CA SER A 404 14.51 17.73 0.95
C SER A 404 15.99 17.56 0.69
N LEU A 405 16.40 16.45 0.06
CA LEU A 405 17.79 16.29 -0.35
C LEU A 405 18.06 17.16 -1.56
N GLU A 406 17.31 16.95 -2.62
CA GLU A 406 17.39 17.71 -3.85
C GLU A 406 16.21 17.37 -4.75
N ALA A 407 15.24 18.29 -4.84
CA ALA A 407 14.08 18.11 -5.69
C ALA A 407 14.48 17.93 -7.16
N GLN A 408 14.09 16.80 -7.73
CA GLN A 408 14.35 16.45 -9.13
C GLN A 408 13.18 16.90 -10.02
N VAL A 409 13.44 17.10 -11.30
CA VAL A 409 12.39 17.36 -12.29
C VAL A 409 11.46 16.16 -12.37
N VAL A 410 10.16 16.35 -12.24
CA VAL A 410 9.18 15.27 -12.40
C VAL A 410 9.08 14.88 -13.87
N LYS A 411 9.37 13.62 -14.21
CA LYS A 411 9.13 13.05 -15.53
C LYS A 411 7.90 12.15 -15.45
N ALA A 412 6.89 12.45 -16.26
CA ALA A 412 5.64 11.68 -16.26
C ALA A 412 5.90 10.19 -16.54
N GLY A 413 5.26 9.32 -15.74
CA GLY A 413 5.45 7.86 -15.80
C GLY A 413 6.72 7.32 -15.14
N SER A 414 7.47 8.19 -14.44
CA SER A 414 8.66 7.82 -13.68
C SER A 414 8.49 8.15 -12.20
N PRO A 415 8.77 7.20 -11.27
CA PRO A 415 8.89 7.49 -9.84
C PRO A 415 10.21 8.21 -9.50
N THR A 416 10.84 8.84 -10.45
CA THR A 416 12.04 9.68 -10.38
C THR A 416 13.31 8.85 -10.16
N LYS A 417 13.92 8.87 -8.98
CA LYS A 417 15.25 8.31 -8.72
C LYS A 417 15.20 7.19 -7.67
N PRO A 418 16.13 6.23 -7.69
CA PRO A 418 16.29 5.30 -6.57
C PRO A 418 16.58 6.05 -5.28
N MET A 419 15.99 5.63 -4.17
CA MET A 419 16.25 6.25 -2.87
C MET A 419 17.58 5.75 -2.28
N PRO A 420 18.30 6.60 -1.51
CA PRO A 420 19.47 6.19 -0.75
C PRO A 420 19.25 4.89 0.02
N GLY A 421 20.18 3.95 -0.10
CA GLY A 421 20.09 2.60 0.42
C GLY A 421 19.61 1.54 -0.56
N PHE A 422 18.86 1.90 -1.60
CA PHE A 422 18.39 0.95 -2.62
C PHE A 422 19.32 0.91 -3.82
N ASN A 423 20.16 -0.12 -3.91
CA ASN A 423 21.03 -0.35 -5.06
C ASN A 423 20.25 -1.00 -6.22
N LEU A 424 19.44 -0.18 -6.91
CA LEU A 424 18.59 -0.64 -7.99
C LEU A 424 19.38 -0.98 -9.25
N LYS A 425 19.13 -2.16 -9.81
CA LYS A 425 19.71 -2.67 -11.04
C LYS A 425 18.63 -3.18 -11.98
N VAL A 426 18.95 -3.18 -13.27
CA VAL A 426 18.13 -3.81 -14.31
C VAL A 426 18.89 -5.04 -14.79
N LEU A 427 18.30 -6.22 -14.66
CA LEU A 427 18.93 -7.48 -15.06
C LEU A 427 18.24 -8.08 -16.28
N ASP A 428 19.03 -8.83 -17.08
CA ASP A 428 18.46 -9.74 -18.07
C ASP A 428 18.00 -11.07 -17.42
N GLU A 429 17.50 -12.00 -18.23
CA GLU A 429 17.05 -13.32 -17.76
C GLU A 429 18.16 -14.21 -17.19
N LYS A 430 19.42 -13.91 -17.54
CA LYS A 430 20.61 -14.62 -17.05
C LYS A 430 21.21 -13.97 -15.80
N GLY A 431 20.61 -12.88 -15.31
CA GLY A 431 21.08 -12.13 -14.13
C GLY A 431 22.23 -11.16 -14.44
N GLN A 432 22.47 -10.81 -15.71
CA GLN A 432 23.49 -9.82 -16.07
C GLN A 432 22.93 -8.40 -16.01
N GLU A 433 23.69 -7.46 -15.43
CA GLU A 433 23.28 -6.06 -15.35
C GLU A 433 23.22 -5.43 -16.75
N LEU A 434 22.11 -4.77 -17.05
CA LEU A 434 21.86 -4.06 -18.29
C LEU A 434 22.18 -2.57 -18.16
N GLY A 435 22.70 -1.97 -19.22
CA GLY A 435 23.00 -0.53 -19.29
C GLY A 435 21.75 0.33 -19.42
N ALA A 436 21.94 1.65 -19.31
CA ALA A 436 20.89 2.65 -19.37
C ALA A 436 19.98 2.51 -20.60
N GLY A 437 18.68 2.68 -20.40
CA GLY A 437 17.64 2.60 -21.42
C GLY A 437 17.23 1.19 -21.83
N LYS A 438 17.95 0.14 -21.40
CA LYS A 438 17.61 -1.24 -21.71
C LYS A 438 16.55 -1.76 -20.74
N LYS A 439 15.48 -2.36 -21.27
CA LYS A 439 14.40 -2.97 -20.51
C LYS A 439 14.82 -4.34 -19.96
N GLY A 440 14.48 -4.61 -18.70
CA GLY A 440 14.78 -5.87 -18.04
C GLY A 440 14.01 -6.03 -16.72
N ILE A 441 14.51 -6.90 -15.86
CA ILE A 441 13.95 -7.19 -14.55
C ILE A 441 14.55 -6.21 -13.54
N LEU A 442 13.70 -5.53 -12.77
CA LEU A 442 14.15 -4.63 -11.71
C LEU A 442 14.53 -5.45 -10.47
N CYS A 443 15.78 -5.34 -10.05
CA CYS A 443 16.30 -6.05 -8.88
C CYS A 443 17.08 -5.09 -7.97
N LEU A 444 17.10 -5.39 -6.69
CA LEU A 444 17.87 -4.64 -5.70
C LEU A 444 19.11 -5.45 -5.33
N LYS A 445 20.30 -4.91 -5.58
CA LYS A 445 21.53 -5.55 -5.13
C LYS A 445 21.59 -5.48 -3.61
N LEU A 446 21.91 -6.61 -2.99
CA LEU A 446 21.95 -6.76 -1.54
C LEU A 446 23.18 -6.05 -0.93
N PRO A 447 23.11 -5.58 0.32
CA PRO A 447 22.02 -5.73 1.29
C PRO A 447 20.84 -4.80 1.01
N LEU A 448 19.63 -5.19 1.46
CA LEU A 448 18.47 -4.30 1.48
C LEU A 448 18.61 -3.26 2.60
N PRO A 449 18.13 -2.01 2.41
CA PRO A 449 18.16 -1.00 3.46
C PRO A 449 17.20 -1.33 4.62
N PRO A 450 17.29 -0.59 5.76
CA PRO A 450 16.36 -0.73 6.87
C PRO A 450 14.89 -0.61 6.43
N ALA A 451 13.97 -1.20 7.18
CA ALA A 451 12.54 -1.36 6.94
C ALA A 451 12.16 -2.33 5.82
N CYS A 452 13.06 -2.90 5.06
CA CYS A 452 12.72 -4.01 4.18
C CYS A 452 12.35 -5.26 5.01
N LEU A 453 11.66 -6.20 4.37
CA LEU A 453 11.23 -7.43 5.04
C LEU A 453 12.41 -8.17 5.66
N MET A 454 12.20 -8.70 6.87
CA MET A 454 13.16 -9.61 7.51
C MET A 454 13.00 -11.06 7.08
N GLY A 455 11.88 -11.38 6.43
CA GLY A 455 11.51 -12.73 6.03
C GLY A 455 9.99 -12.86 5.88
N ILE A 456 9.53 -14.08 5.66
CA ILE A 456 8.12 -14.47 5.64
C ILE A 456 7.82 -15.26 6.93
N TRP A 457 6.71 -14.93 7.59
CA TRP A 457 6.33 -15.53 8.86
C TRP A 457 6.31 -17.06 8.78
N GLU A 458 7.08 -17.69 9.67
CA GLU A 458 7.26 -19.15 9.79
C GLU A 458 7.57 -19.87 8.45
N ASN A 459 8.14 -19.18 7.43
CA ASN A 459 8.38 -19.78 6.12
C ASN A 459 9.61 -19.20 5.40
N ASP A 460 10.80 -19.59 5.87
CA ASP A 460 12.08 -19.15 5.30
C ASP A 460 12.29 -19.65 3.85
N GLU A 461 11.87 -20.88 3.54
CA GLU A 461 11.95 -21.41 2.17
C GLU A 461 11.19 -20.51 1.18
N ARG A 462 9.99 -20.08 1.55
CA ARG A 462 9.19 -19.18 0.71
C ARG A 462 9.82 -17.80 0.55
N TYR A 463 10.53 -17.32 1.58
CA TYR A 463 11.31 -16.08 1.50
C TYR A 463 12.45 -16.22 0.49
N ARG A 464 13.30 -17.25 0.62
CA ARG A 464 14.45 -17.49 -0.25
C ARG A 464 14.01 -17.70 -1.69
N ARG A 465 13.12 -18.66 -1.95
CA ARG A 465 12.62 -18.97 -3.30
C ARG A 465 11.87 -17.83 -3.96
N GLY A 466 11.15 -17.04 -3.17
CA GLY A 466 10.34 -15.94 -3.70
C GLY A 466 11.13 -14.67 -4.06
N TYR A 467 12.30 -14.48 -3.43
CA TYR A 467 12.98 -13.18 -3.52
C TYR A 467 14.48 -13.25 -3.76
N LEU A 468 15.19 -14.33 -3.41
CA LEU A 468 16.65 -14.36 -3.38
C LEU A 468 17.29 -15.39 -4.32
N ASP A 469 16.66 -16.55 -4.55
CA ASP A 469 17.30 -17.68 -5.23
C ASP A 469 17.42 -17.49 -6.73
N GLN A 470 16.54 -16.70 -7.36
CA GLN A 470 16.52 -16.56 -8.82
C GLN A 470 17.77 -15.82 -9.34
N PHE A 471 18.22 -14.80 -8.62
CA PHE A 471 19.42 -14.02 -8.95
C PHE A 471 20.29 -13.86 -7.71
N PRO A 472 21.28 -14.74 -7.47
CA PRO A 472 22.15 -14.66 -6.30
C PRO A 472 22.81 -13.28 -6.14
N GLY A 473 22.72 -12.72 -4.92
CA GLY A 473 23.20 -11.36 -4.61
C GLY A 473 22.20 -10.24 -4.89
N TYR A 474 20.98 -10.57 -5.34
CA TYR A 474 19.91 -9.62 -5.62
C TYR A 474 18.60 -10.03 -4.97
N TYR A 475 17.84 -9.03 -4.56
CA TYR A 475 16.43 -9.17 -4.22
C TYR A 475 15.58 -8.98 -5.49
N LEU A 476 14.73 -9.96 -5.79
CA LEU A 476 13.81 -9.93 -6.93
C LEU A 476 12.56 -9.13 -6.59
N THR A 477 12.35 -7.98 -7.24
CA THR A 477 11.13 -7.19 -7.04
C THR A 477 9.90 -7.80 -7.71
N GLY A 478 10.09 -8.62 -8.74
CA GLY A 478 9.04 -9.12 -9.61
C GLY A 478 8.43 -8.07 -10.53
N ASP A 479 9.06 -6.90 -10.63
CA ASP A 479 8.71 -5.84 -11.57
C ASP A 479 9.71 -5.77 -12.72
N THR A 480 9.27 -5.28 -13.87
CA THR A 480 10.10 -5.01 -15.04
C THR A 480 10.17 -3.51 -15.31
N GLY A 481 11.27 -3.08 -15.90
CA GLY A 481 11.48 -1.67 -16.16
C GLY A 481 12.83 -1.35 -16.79
N TYR A 482 13.20 -0.09 -16.72
CA TYR A 482 14.51 0.39 -17.13
C TYR A 482 14.91 1.64 -16.34
N ILE A 483 16.18 1.97 -16.38
CA ILE A 483 16.72 3.24 -15.86
C ILE A 483 17.24 4.02 -17.06
N ASP A 484 16.80 5.26 -17.25
CA ASP A 484 17.26 6.08 -18.36
C ASP A 484 18.70 6.62 -18.14
N LYS A 485 19.26 7.28 -19.16
CA LYS A 485 20.62 7.86 -19.11
C LYS A 485 20.80 8.92 -18.01
N ASP A 486 19.69 9.54 -17.58
CA ASP A 486 19.70 10.54 -16.52
C ASP A 486 19.45 9.91 -15.13
N GLY A 487 19.37 8.55 -15.05
CA GLY A 487 19.15 7.78 -13.84
C GLY A 487 17.69 7.72 -13.35
N TYR A 488 16.72 8.12 -14.18
CA TYR A 488 15.30 8.01 -13.85
C TYR A 488 14.80 6.58 -14.04
N VAL A 489 14.04 6.12 -13.06
CA VAL A 489 13.45 4.78 -13.04
C VAL A 489 12.12 4.78 -13.80
N TYR A 490 11.89 3.76 -14.61
CA TYR A 490 10.60 3.53 -15.27
C TYR A 490 10.15 2.09 -14.99
N VAL A 491 9.04 1.95 -14.26
CA VAL A 491 8.43 0.65 -13.97
C VAL A 491 7.37 0.37 -15.02
N LEU A 492 7.57 -0.69 -15.79
CA LEU A 492 6.70 -1.05 -16.92
C LEU A 492 5.56 -1.98 -16.49
N GLY A 493 5.74 -2.72 -15.40
CA GLY A 493 4.71 -3.62 -14.84
C GLY A 493 5.32 -4.83 -14.16
N ARG A 494 4.44 -5.77 -13.79
CA ARG A 494 4.84 -7.03 -13.16
C ARG A 494 5.45 -7.98 -14.19
N MET A 495 6.38 -8.84 -13.75
CA MET A 495 6.94 -9.90 -14.60
C MET A 495 5.87 -10.88 -15.10
N ASP A 496 4.85 -11.15 -14.28
CA ASP A 496 3.69 -11.98 -14.64
C ASP A 496 2.68 -11.28 -15.55
N GLY A 497 2.83 -9.99 -15.79
CA GLY A 497 2.08 -9.18 -16.74
C GLY A 497 2.74 -9.02 -18.12
N ILE A 498 3.81 -9.77 -18.40
CA ILE A 498 4.44 -9.78 -19.72
C ILE A 498 3.67 -10.73 -20.64
N ILE A 499 3.38 -10.26 -21.86
CA ILE A 499 2.75 -11.05 -22.93
C ILE A 499 3.84 -11.49 -23.89
N ASN A 500 3.90 -12.78 -24.17
CA ASN A 500 4.89 -13.34 -25.11
C ASN A 500 4.28 -13.53 -26.51
N VAL A 501 4.41 -12.50 -27.33
CA VAL A 501 3.86 -12.47 -28.69
C VAL A 501 4.91 -12.93 -29.69
N ALA A 502 4.82 -14.16 -30.18
CA ALA A 502 5.75 -14.73 -31.19
C ALA A 502 7.25 -14.54 -30.79
N GLY A 503 7.57 -14.75 -29.50
CA GLY A 503 8.91 -14.56 -28.95
C GLY A 503 9.26 -13.12 -28.54
N HIS A 504 8.40 -12.15 -28.80
CA HIS A 504 8.57 -10.77 -28.31
C HIS A 504 7.86 -10.58 -26.97
N ARG A 505 8.61 -10.11 -25.98
CA ARG A 505 8.10 -9.84 -24.62
C ARG A 505 7.59 -8.42 -24.55
N LEU A 506 6.28 -8.27 -24.40
CA LEU A 506 5.59 -6.99 -24.40
C LEU A 506 4.94 -6.75 -23.05
N SER A 507 5.11 -5.54 -22.52
CA SER A 507 4.52 -5.15 -21.23
C SER A 507 3.06 -4.75 -21.40
N THR A 508 2.17 -5.31 -20.59
CA THR A 508 0.78 -4.85 -20.49
C THR A 508 0.71 -3.38 -20.08
N GLY A 509 1.56 -2.95 -19.14
CA GLY A 509 1.59 -1.57 -18.67
C GLY A 509 2.01 -0.55 -19.74
N GLU A 510 2.92 -0.92 -20.66
CA GLU A 510 3.31 -0.06 -21.78
C GLU A 510 2.12 0.14 -22.76
N MET A 511 1.38 -0.93 -23.05
CA MET A 511 0.18 -0.84 -23.88
C MET A 511 -0.91 -0.01 -23.20
N GLU A 512 -1.13 -0.22 -21.91
CA GLU A 512 -2.12 0.53 -21.11
C GLU A 512 -1.81 2.03 -21.09
N GLU A 513 -0.53 2.41 -20.99
CA GLU A 513 -0.14 3.82 -21.07
C GLU A 513 -0.48 4.45 -22.41
N ILE A 514 -0.26 3.71 -23.49
CA ILE A 514 -0.59 4.18 -24.84
C ILE A 514 -2.10 4.30 -25.00
N ILE A 515 -2.86 3.29 -24.56
CA ILE A 515 -4.33 3.30 -24.59
C ILE A 515 -4.89 4.47 -23.79
N ALA A 516 -4.31 4.79 -22.64
CA ALA A 516 -4.74 5.92 -21.81
C ALA A 516 -4.53 7.30 -22.47
N LYS A 517 -3.70 7.41 -23.51
CA LYS A 517 -3.56 8.64 -24.30
C LYS A 517 -4.79 8.93 -25.19
N HIS A 518 -5.63 7.92 -25.45
CA HIS A 518 -6.83 8.12 -26.27
C HIS A 518 -7.83 9.05 -25.56
N PRO A 519 -8.35 10.09 -26.22
CA PRO A 519 -9.14 11.15 -25.56
C PRO A 519 -10.40 10.66 -24.86
N ASP A 520 -11.00 9.58 -25.33
CA ASP A 520 -12.27 9.05 -24.82
C ASP A 520 -12.08 7.98 -23.72
N VAL A 521 -10.83 7.54 -23.47
CA VAL A 521 -10.52 6.51 -22.46
C VAL A 521 -10.35 7.10 -21.08
N ALA A 522 -11.09 6.58 -20.10
CA ALA A 522 -10.92 6.91 -18.68
C ALA A 522 -9.97 5.95 -17.98
N GLU A 523 -10.13 4.64 -18.25
CA GLU A 523 -9.31 3.57 -17.68
C GLU A 523 -9.16 2.44 -18.70
N CYS A 524 -8.08 1.67 -18.56
CA CYS A 524 -7.89 0.48 -19.38
C CYS A 524 -7.12 -0.61 -18.63
N ALA A 525 -7.26 -1.83 -19.12
CA ALA A 525 -6.46 -2.98 -18.71
C ALA A 525 -6.10 -3.82 -19.93
N VAL A 526 -4.91 -4.39 -19.95
CA VAL A 526 -4.45 -5.32 -20.98
C VAL A 526 -4.06 -6.64 -20.33
N ILE A 527 -4.50 -7.75 -20.97
CA ILE A 527 -4.09 -9.11 -20.60
C ILE A 527 -3.52 -9.84 -21.81
N GLY A 528 -2.69 -10.86 -21.57
CA GLY A 528 -2.33 -11.85 -22.59
C GLY A 528 -3.41 -12.91 -22.67
N VAL A 529 -3.84 -13.27 -23.89
CA VAL A 529 -4.72 -14.41 -24.15
C VAL A 529 -4.04 -15.37 -25.10
N ASN A 530 -4.34 -16.66 -24.98
CA ASN A 530 -3.72 -17.70 -25.80
C ASN A 530 -4.06 -17.55 -27.28
N ASP A 531 -3.04 -17.68 -28.13
CA ASP A 531 -3.13 -17.67 -29.60
C ASP A 531 -2.32 -18.83 -30.19
N GLU A 532 -2.93 -19.63 -31.07
CA GLU A 532 -2.32 -20.85 -31.65
C GLU A 532 -1.06 -20.59 -32.45
N LEU A 533 -0.95 -19.42 -33.11
CA LEU A 533 0.18 -19.09 -33.97
C LEU A 533 1.27 -18.29 -33.26
N LYS A 534 0.90 -17.47 -32.26
CA LYS A 534 1.81 -16.49 -31.64
C LYS A 534 2.12 -16.78 -30.18
N GLY A 535 1.57 -17.87 -29.63
CA GLY A 535 1.62 -18.20 -28.23
C GLY A 535 0.63 -17.37 -27.43
N GLU A 536 0.86 -16.07 -27.34
CA GLU A 536 -0.06 -15.11 -26.72
C GLU A 536 -0.28 -13.89 -27.59
N ILE A 537 -1.45 -13.25 -27.47
CA ILE A 537 -1.74 -11.93 -28.02
C ILE A 537 -2.41 -11.05 -26.96
N PRO A 538 -2.24 -9.73 -27.02
CA PRO A 538 -2.87 -8.84 -26.06
C PRO A 538 -4.36 -8.65 -26.36
N MET A 539 -5.16 -8.60 -25.28
CA MET A 539 -6.58 -8.22 -25.25
C MET A 539 -6.77 -7.01 -24.34
N GLY A 540 -7.40 -5.96 -24.84
CA GLY A 540 -7.66 -4.71 -24.13
C GLY A 540 -9.08 -4.60 -23.59
N PHE A 541 -9.23 -4.07 -22.38
CA PHE A 541 -10.48 -3.66 -21.76
C PHE A 541 -10.45 -2.15 -21.58
N ILE A 542 -11.49 -1.45 -22.02
CA ILE A 542 -11.54 0.01 -22.06
C ILE A 542 -12.76 0.50 -21.30
N VAL A 543 -12.56 1.40 -20.35
CA VAL A 543 -13.63 2.16 -19.70
C VAL A 543 -13.62 3.56 -20.26
N LEU A 544 -14.77 4.02 -20.75
CA LEU A 544 -14.90 5.35 -21.36
C LEU A 544 -15.10 6.44 -20.32
N LYS A 545 -14.74 7.66 -20.67
CA LYS A 545 -15.09 8.87 -19.91
C LYS A 545 -16.61 9.06 -19.92
N GLU A 546 -17.12 9.71 -18.88
CA GLU A 546 -18.55 10.01 -18.79
C GLU A 546 -18.99 10.96 -19.91
N GLY A 547 -20.21 10.75 -20.46
CA GLY A 547 -20.75 11.57 -21.53
C GLY A 547 -20.20 11.24 -22.93
N ILE A 548 -19.47 10.15 -23.12
CA ILE A 548 -19.05 9.71 -24.45
C ILE A 548 -20.19 8.93 -25.11
N GLU A 549 -20.80 9.54 -26.17
CA GLU A 549 -21.88 8.95 -26.95
C GLU A 549 -21.42 8.37 -28.31
N ARG A 550 -20.09 8.36 -28.56
CA ARG A 550 -19.54 7.81 -29.80
C ARG A 550 -19.73 6.30 -29.89
N ASP A 551 -19.82 5.81 -31.15
CA ASP A 551 -19.79 4.37 -31.41
C ASP A 551 -18.53 3.71 -30.80
N HIS A 552 -18.74 2.74 -29.91
CA HIS A 552 -17.69 1.99 -29.24
C HIS A 552 -16.73 1.31 -30.23
N ARG A 553 -17.21 0.91 -31.41
CA ARG A 553 -16.39 0.29 -32.45
C ARG A 553 -15.33 1.25 -32.97
N GLY A 554 -15.70 2.49 -33.27
CA GLY A 554 -14.73 3.51 -33.71
C GLY A 554 -13.67 3.85 -32.64
N ILE A 555 -14.04 3.82 -31.35
CA ILE A 555 -13.10 4.03 -30.25
C ILE A 555 -12.11 2.85 -30.15
N VAL A 556 -12.60 1.61 -30.24
CA VAL A 556 -11.75 0.41 -30.23
C VAL A 556 -10.78 0.42 -31.41
N GLU A 557 -11.26 0.75 -32.61
CA GLU A 557 -10.41 0.88 -33.82
C GLU A 557 -9.33 1.96 -33.62
N GLY A 558 -9.68 3.11 -33.03
CA GLY A 558 -8.73 4.17 -32.69
C GLY A 558 -7.65 3.73 -31.69
N VAL A 559 -8.06 3.03 -30.64
CA VAL A 559 -7.13 2.47 -29.64
C VAL A 559 -6.18 1.44 -30.26
N VAL A 560 -6.70 0.54 -31.09
CA VAL A 560 -5.89 -0.47 -31.81
C VAL A 560 -4.88 0.21 -32.74
N ALA A 561 -5.31 1.24 -33.47
CA ALA A 561 -4.44 2.02 -34.35
C ALA A 561 -3.33 2.73 -33.55
N LEU A 562 -3.67 3.32 -32.41
CA LEU A 562 -2.72 4.02 -31.53
C LEU A 562 -1.64 3.08 -31.00
N VAL A 563 -2.01 1.91 -30.49
CA VAL A 563 -1.03 0.91 -30.00
C VAL A 563 -0.14 0.42 -31.15
N ARG A 564 -0.72 0.21 -32.34
CA ARG A 564 0.05 -0.20 -33.52
C ARG A 564 1.01 0.89 -34.00
N GLN A 565 0.64 2.15 -33.89
CA GLN A 565 1.51 3.28 -34.24
C GLN A 565 2.70 3.42 -33.26
N GLU A 566 2.47 3.29 -31.97
CA GLU A 566 3.46 3.57 -30.94
C GLU A 566 4.41 2.36 -30.66
N ILE A 567 3.88 1.14 -30.69
CA ILE A 567 4.68 -0.09 -30.44
C ILE A 567 5.04 -0.80 -31.74
N GLY A 568 4.22 -0.68 -32.78
CA GLY A 568 4.37 -1.39 -34.03
C GLY A 568 3.47 -2.63 -34.16
N ALA A 569 3.47 -3.21 -35.37
CA ALA A 569 2.66 -4.40 -35.69
C ALA A 569 3.07 -5.65 -34.88
N VAL A 570 4.27 -5.64 -34.29
CA VAL A 570 4.79 -6.69 -33.41
C VAL A 570 3.92 -6.91 -32.19
N ALA A 571 3.25 -5.86 -31.67
CA ALA A 571 2.36 -5.95 -30.54
C ALA A 571 1.18 -6.88 -30.77
N SER A 572 0.76 -7.08 -32.02
CA SER A 572 -0.42 -7.87 -32.39
C SER A 572 -1.68 -7.48 -31.61
N PHE A 573 -1.75 -6.24 -31.15
CA PHE A 573 -2.91 -5.70 -30.43
C PHE A 573 -4.06 -5.49 -31.43
N LYS A 574 -5.01 -6.41 -31.43
CA LYS A 574 -6.13 -6.44 -32.39
C LYS A 574 -7.48 -6.57 -31.70
N ILE A 575 -7.47 -6.93 -30.43
CA ILE A 575 -8.66 -7.29 -29.66
C ILE A 575 -8.80 -6.32 -28.51
N ALA A 576 -9.89 -5.57 -28.51
CA ALA A 576 -10.26 -4.74 -27.38
C ALA A 576 -11.79 -4.66 -27.27
N THR A 577 -12.28 -4.39 -26.07
CA THR A 577 -13.71 -4.22 -25.80
C THR A 577 -13.94 -3.09 -24.80
N VAL A 578 -15.09 -2.42 -24.93
CA VAL A 578 -15.54 -1.43 -23.95
C VAL A 578 -16.32 -2.14 -22.86
N VAL A 579 -15.99 -1.83 -21.61
CA VAL A 579 -16.66 -2.34 -20.41
C VAL A 579 -17.09 -1.17 -19.53
N SER A 580 -18.14 -1.37 -18.73
CA SER A 580 -18.64 -0.32 -17.82
C SER A 580 -17.68 0.01 -16.68
N ALA A 581 -16.92 -0.99 -16.21
CA ALA A 581 -15.90 -0.86 -15.18
C ALA A 581 -14.88 -1.99 -15.29
N LEU A 582 -13.69 -1.79 -14.73
CA LEU A 582 -12.67 -2.84 -14.58
C LEU A 582 -12.84 -3.52 -13.22
N PRO A 583 -12.66 -4.86 -13.13
CA PRO A 583 -12.68 -5.55 -11.86
C PRO A 583 -11.45 -5.14 -11.04
N LYS A 584 -11.69 -4.62 -9.85
CA LYS A 584 -10.66 -4.10 -8.96
C LYS A 584 -10.78 -4.70 -7.57
N THR A 585 -9.67 -4.72 -6.87
CA THR A 585 -9.68 -4.87 -5.43
C THR A 585 -10.19 -3.57 -4.79
N ARG A 586 -10.61 -3.62 -3.54
CA ARG A 586 -10.98 -2.43 -2.76
C ARG A 586 -9.85 -1.42 -2.57
N SER A 587 -8.60 -1.84 -2.77
CA SER A 587 -7.43 -0.94 -2.86
C SER A 587 -7.23 -0.31 -4.23
N GLY A 588 -8.11 -0.58 -5.19
CA GLY A 588 -8.07 -0.06 -6.55
C GLY A 588 -7.21 -0.86 -7.53
N LYS A 589 -6.55 -1.94 -7.10
CA LYS A 589 -5.72 -2.77 -7.98
C LYS A 589 -6.60 -3.56 -8.96
N ILE A 590 -6.34 -3.42 -10.26
CA ILE A 590 -7.04 -4.14 -11.32
C ILE A 590 -6.72 -5.64 -11.25
N LEU A 591 -7.76 -6.47 -11.32
CA LEU A 591 -7.71 -7.92 -11.23
C LEU A 591 -7.44 -8.56 -12.60
N ARG A 592 -6.28 -8.27 -13.21
CA ARG A 592 -5.89 -8.80 -14.53
C ARG A 592 -5.86 -10.32 -14.58
N LYS A 593 -5.45 -10.96 -13.49
CA LYS A 593 -5.45 -12.43 -13.37
C LYS A 593 -6.86 -13.00 -13.59
N ASN A 594 -7.89 -12.41 -12.99
CA ASN A 594 -9.27 -12.87 -13.16
C ASN A 594 -9.80 -12.62 -14.57
N LEU A 595 -9.43 -11.48 -15.20
CA LEU A 595 -9.75 -11.24 -16.62
C LEU A 595 -9.12 -12.32 -17.51
N ARG A 596 -7.86 -12.69 -17.22
CA ARG A 596 -7.15 -13.74 -17.95
C ARG A 596 -7.77 -15.12 -17.71
N GLU A 597 -8.06 -15.50 -16.46
CA GLU A 597 -8.75 -16.76 -16.12
C GLU A 597 -10.07 -16.91 -16.89
N MET A 598 -10.86 -15.84 -16.99
CA MET A 598 -12.10 -15.82 -17.78
C MET A 598 -11.83 -16.01 -19.27
N ALA A 599 -10.85 -15.29 -19.83
CA ALA A 599 -10.51 -15.38 -21.26
C ALA A 599 -9.90 -16.74 -21.64
N ASP A 600 -9.18 -17.39 -20.75
CA ASP A 600 -8.59 -18.72 -20.95
C ASP A 600 -9.58 -19.86 -20.62
N GLY A 601 -10.77 -19.56 -20.06
CA GLY A 601 -11.75 -20.58 -19.61
C GLY A 601 -11.29 -21.39 -18.42
N SER A 602 -10.33 -20.88 -17.66
CA SER A 602 -9.80 -21.49 -16.44
C SER A 602 -10.75 -21.30 -15.26
N THR A 603 -10.55 -22.07 -14.18
CA THR A 603 -11.31 -21.89 -12.95
C THR A 603 -11.10 -20.48 -12.40
N LEU A 604 -12.19 -19.72 -12.29
CA LEU A 604 -12.16 -18.35 -11.79
C LEU A 604 -11.98 -18.33 -10.27
N ASN A 605 -10.81 -17.87 -9.83
CA ASN A 605 -10.51 -17.68 -8.41
C ASN A 605 -10.72 -16.20 -8.03
N VAL A 606 -11.96 -15.86 -7.68
CA VAL A 606 -12.32 -14.48 -7.31
C VAL A 606 -11.70 -14.14 -5.95
N PRO A 607 -10.81 -13.12 -5.88
CA PRO A 607 -10.25 -12.72 -4.60
C PRO A 607 -11.33 -12.03 -3.75
N ALA A 608 -11.34 -12.35 -2.47
CA ALA A 608 -12.27 -11.74 -1.52
C ALA A 608 -12.10 -10.21 -1.35
N THR A 609 -11.01 -9.67 -1.89
CA THR A 609 -10.72 -8.23 -1.94
C THR A 609 -11.43 -7.50 -3.06
N ILE A 610 -12.19 -8.18 -3.90
CA ILE A 610 -12.91 -7.55 -5.00
C ILE A 610 -13.89 -6.48 -4.49
N GLU A 611 -13.89 -5.33 -5.13
CA GLU A 611 -14.77 -4.22 -4.78
C GLU A 611 -16.25 -4.52 -5.13
N ASP A 612 -16.48 -4.99 -6.36
CA ASP A 612 -17.81 -5.37 -6.85
C ASP A 612 -17.70 -6.62 -7.75
N SER A 613 -18.28 -7.73 -7.31
CA SER A 613 -18.28 -8.98 -8.07
C SER A 613 -19.16 -8.94 -9.33
N ASN A 614 -20.11 -8.01 -9.43
CA ASN A 614 -20.95 -7.88 -10.63
C ASN A 614 -20.15 -7.38 -11.84
N VAL A 615 -19.06 -6.64 -11.60
CA VAL A 615 -18.15 -6.20 -12.65
C VAL A 615 -17.50 -7.39 -13.37
N LEU A 616 -17.20 -8.49 -12.67
CA LEU A 616 -16.66 -9.71 -13.29
C LEU A 616 -17.66 -10.32 -14.28
N LYS A 617 -18.94 -10.39 -13.91
CA LYS A 617 -19.98 -10.91 -14.82
C LYS A 617 -20.12 -10.05 -16.09
N ALA A 618 -20.01 -8.72 -15.94
CA ALA A 618 -20.04 -7.82 -17.09
C ALA A 618 -18.82 -8.01 -18.00
N CYS A 619 -17.62 -8.17 -17.41
CA CYS A 619 -16.39 -8.46 -18.16
C CYS A 619 -16.46 -9.85 -18.83
N GLU A 620 -16.96 -10.87 -18.15
CA GLU A 620 -17.15 -12.21 -18.71
C GLU A 620 -18.08 -12.18 -19.94
N LYS A 621 -19.20 -11.45 -19.86
CA LYS A 621 -20.09 -11.24 -21.01
C LYS A 621 -19.37 -10.56 -22.18
N ALA A 622 -18.54 -9.55 -21.91
CA ALA A 622 -17.77 -8.87 -22.95
C ALA A 622 -16.70 -9.78 -23.58
N ILE A 623 -16.01 -10.60 -22.76
CA ILE A 623 -15.03 -11.60 -23.22
C ILE A 623 -15.71 -12.65 -24.11
N ASN A 624 -16.88 -13.17 -23.68
CA ASN A 624 -17.66 -14.15 -24.46
C ASN A 624 -18.12 -13.56 -25.82
N ALA A 625 -18.49 -12.27 -25.85
CA ALA A 625 -18.86 -11.59 -27.10
C ALA A 625 -17.69 -11.46 -28.09
N LEU A 626 -16.44 -11.49 -27.60
CA LEU A 626 -15.23 -11.54 -28.43
C LEU A 626 -14.84 -12.97 -28.90
N GLY A 627 -15.64 -13.98 -28.55
CA GLY A 627 -15.39 -15.39 -28.90
C GLY A 627 -14.35 -16.09 -28.00
N TYR A 628 -14.18 -15.63 -26.78
CA TYR A 628 -13.33 -16.27 -25.78
C TYR A 628 -14.15 -16.88 -24.64
N PRO A 629 -13.69 -17.99 -24.03
CA PRO A 629 -12.50 -18.78 -24.39
C PRO A 629 -12.67 -19.53 -25.71
N LYS A 630 -11.61 -19.63 -26.51
CA LYS A 630 -11.63 -20.29 -27.83
C LYS A 630 -11.94 -21.79 -27.79
N ASN A 631 -11.83 -22.45 -26.63
CA ASN A 631 -11.98 -23.89 -26.45
C ASN A 631 -13.24 -24.29 -25.68
N LYS A 632 -14.39 -23.66 -25.93
CA LYS A 632 -15.71 -24.17 -25.50
C LYS A 632 -16.40 -24.93 -26.64
N GLY A 633 -15.77 -26.00 -27.09
CA GLY A 633 -16.38 -26.87 -28.09
C GLY A 633 -15.50 -28.05 -28.41
N GLU A 634 -15.96 -29.26 -28.00
CA GLU A 634 -15.43 -30.58 -28.22
C GLU A 634 -14.58 -31.16 -27.08
N LYS A 635 -15.28 -31.64 -26.08
CA LYS A 635 -15.02 -32.92 -25.41
C LYS A 635 -16.35 -33.62 -25.20
#